data_84b3b071d33bdd32e0dacf5f66bc9cc1
#
_entry.id   84b3b071d33bdd32e0dacf5f66bc9cc1
#
_cell.length_a   1.000
_cell.length_b   1.000
_cell.length_c   1.000
_cell.angle_alpha   90.00
_cell.angle_beta   90.00
_cell.angle_gamma   90.00
#
_symmetry.space_group_name_H-M   'P 1'
#
loop_
_entity.id
_entity.type
_entity.pdbx_description
1 polymer ?
#
loop_
_entity_poly.entity_id
_entity_poly.type
_entity_poly.pdbx_seq_one_letter_code
_entity_poly.pdbx_strand_id
1 'polypeptide(L)'
;MTDTIIATLNKAGVRNISTDLWGIFYEDISYSGDGGLNADLVQNGAFEYNRADSSDWSNYSFWRKIVPAGSFAAFDVLTDNPVAEENPHYASVEVEQAPASLENIGWDGMVFRAGETYDFSAWMRISNNCEASALPVTVALIDDDGNAIAEQDITVDSNDWRKQEVSLTVSGESNAIVVHEGALRLTFTTEGTVDLDFVTLEPRTTYNGLKHFRPDLVKALADLQPRFMRFPGGCITHGLGMDNMYHWDRTIGDVEHRPHNFNLWGYHQSFRIGYYEYLCLCETIGAKPLPVLPAAVSCQNTSQGPVPIAQNDMPAYIDEVLHLVEFCNGDAATTEWGAKRAAMGHPEPFNLEYLGIGNEDLIDDVFRNRFQQIFDAVKATYPDIVVVGTVGPAPSGPDYEAGWQYAREAGVPIVDEHSYQSSSWWFHNLDHYDTTDREGPKVYLGEYGSWNTQLINGLSEAAFMGRMELNGDAVVMSSYAPLFAKNGHHSWNPDLIYFDNERTYLPYSYWVQQMYATTTSDTAWPVAVEGKTTLRRELPPTVGLRLEGAAHADITNFSVDTADGRHVDLEDCHYAGNGPMNTSLNIDSDAYTINATITYYQGRWGLQLVHGDINGKNHNITSFGRAFEIKVVRDGTAYNLDGTEWSMDEVFPGTVWQVRIEVADRGESMKLYIDGELVAQGVEKPEEPRRTVTVARNDA
;
A
#
# COMPACT_ATOMS: atom_id res chain seq x y z
N MET A 1 -25.80 -37.57 -14.82
CA MET A 1 -26.98 -36.73 -14.58
C MET A 1 -26.48 -35.34 -14.34
N THR A 2 -26.83 -34.38 -15.16
CA THR A 2 -26.52 -32.96 -14.92
C THR A 2 -27.48 -32.49 -13.82
N ASP A 3 -26.95 -32.29 -12.61
CA ASP A 3 -27.69 -31.66 -11.53
C ASP A 3 -28.06 -30.22 -11.96
N THR A 4 -29.34 -29.92 -12.05
CA THR A 4 -29.81 -28.59 -12.39
C THR A 4 -29.92 -27.75 -11.10
N ILE A 5 -29.28 -26.59 -11.09
CA ILE A 5 -29.49 -25.57 -10.06
C ILE A 5 -30.45 -24.53 -10.62
N ILE A 6 -31.51 -24.24 -9.86
CA ILE A 6 -32.49 -23.19 -10.18
C ILE A 6 -32.18 -21.98 -9.32
N ALA A 7 -31.85 -20.85 -9.95
CA ALA A 7 -31.64 -19.57 -9.30
C ALA A 7 -32.87 -18.68 -9.53
N THR A 8 -33.56 -18.26 -8.46
CA THR A 8 -34.75 -17.41 -8.52
C THR A 8 -34.46 -16.07 -7.84
N LEU A 9 -34.73 -14.96 -8.54
CA LEU A 9 -34.63 -13.62 -7.97
C LEU A 9 -35.68 -13.43 -6.87
N ASN A 10 -35.27 -13.02 -5.69
CA ASN A 10 -36.14 -12.74 -4.57
C ASN A 10 -36.37 -11.23 -4.46
N LYS A 11 -37.61 -10.78 -4.64
CA LYS A 11 -38.02 -9.36 -4.49
C LYS A 11 -38.03 -8.90 -3.02
N ALA A 12 -38.09 -9.82 -2.07
CA ALA A 12 -38.00 -9.51 -0.65
C ALA A 12 -36.48 -9.41 -0.27
N GLY A 13 -36.09 -8.33 0.39
CA GLY A 13 -34.72 -8.14 0.82
C GLY A 13 -33.81 -7.46 -0.19
N VAL A 14 -34.35 -6.74 -1.17
CA VAL A 14 -33.59 -5.83 -2.03
C VAL A 14 -32.90 -4.79 -1.18
N ARG A 15 -31.60 -4.54 -1.44
CA ARG A 15 -30.77 -3.57 -0.70
C ARG A 15 -30.21 -2.53 -1.67
N ASN A 16 -30.07 -1.30 -1.20
CA ASN A 16 -29.39 -0.26 -1.97
C ASN A 16 -27.88 -0.51 -1.93
N ILE A 17 -27.23 -0.25 -3.06
CA ILE A 17 -25.77 -0.25 -3.18
C ILE A 17 -25.31 1.19 -2.99
N SER A 18 -24.24 1.39 -2.22
CA SER A 18 -23.64 2.72 -2.05
C SER A 18 -23.13 3.26 -3.39
N THR A 19 -23.39 4.53 -3.66
CA THR A 19 -22.87 5.22 -4.85
C THR A 19 -21.35 5.36 -4.81
N ASP A 20 -20.73 5.28 -3.63
CA ASP A 20 -19.31 5.42 -3.38
C ASP A 20 -18.62 4.07 -3.10
N LEU A 21 -19.27 2.92 -3.44
CA LEU A 21 -18.76 1.60 -3.08
C LEU A 21 -17.39 1.29 -3.68
N TRP A 22 -17.12 1.69 -4.93
CA TRP A 22 -15.90 1.32 -5.66
C TRP A 22 -14.94 2.50 -5.82
N GLY A 23 -13.86 2.49 -5.05
CA GLY A 23 -12.79 3.48 -5.10
C GLY A 23 -11.41 2.87 -5.31
N ILE A 24 -10.39 3.70 -5.12
CA ILE A 24 -8.97 3.31 -5.19
C ILE A 24 -8.23 3.80 -3.94
N PHE A 25 -7.16 3.10 -3.59
CA PHE A 25 -6.25 3.46 -2.51
C PHE A 25 -4.84 3.67 -3.06
N TYR A 26 -4.36 4.91 -2.98
CA TYR A 26 -2.99 5.26 -3.32
C TYR A 26 -2.13 5.39 -2.07
N GLU A 27 -1.03 4.66 -2.05
CA GLU A 27 0.07 4.84 -1.10
C GLU A 27 1.37 5.00 -1.89
N ASP A 28 2.27 5.86 -1.41
CA ASP A 28 3.62 5.95 -1.95
C ASP A 28 4.49 4.79 -1.43
N ILE A 29 4.27 3.62 -2.03
CA ILE A 29 4.95 2.34 -1.82
C ILE A 29 5.43 1.80 -3.16
N SER A 30 6.48 0.99 -3.18
CA SER A 30 6.95 0.33 -4.42
C SER A 30 7.31 1.32 -5.53
N TYR A 31 7.85 2.49 -5.19
CA TYR A 31 8.18 3.59 -6.11
C TYR A 31 6.97 4.09 -6.92
N SER A 32 5.80 4.13 -6.28
CA SER A 32 4.57 4.57 -6.93
C SER A 32 4.47 6.09 -7.09
N GLY A 33 5.14 6.86 -6.24
CA GLY A 33 5.25 8.33 -6.33
C GLY A 33 6.39 8.74 -7.24
N ASP A 34 7.55 9.08 -6.65
CA ASP A 34 8.77 9.37 -7.39
C ASP A 34 9.25 8.11 -8.13
N GLY A 35 9.49 8.25 -9.45
CA GLY A 35 9.80 7.11 -10.33
C GLY A 35 8.58 6.34 -10.83
N GLY A 36 7.37 6.74 -10.42
CA GLY A 36 6.09 6.16 -10.80
C GLY A 36 5.11 7.21 -11.32
N LEU A 37 4.15 7.60 -10.49
CA LEU A 37 3.09 8.55 -10.86
C LEU A 37 3.63 9.95 -11.20
N ASN A 38 4.73 10.37 -10.55
CA ASN A 38 5.48 11.57 -10.89
C ASN A 38 6.12 11.42 -12.28
N ALA A 39 5.86 12.39 -13.18
CA ALA A 39 6.35 12.39 -14.54
C ALA A 39 7.81 12.81 -14.69
N ASP A 40 8.44 13.33 -13.63
CA ASP A 40 9.85 13.74 -13.67
C ASP A 40 10.76 12.53 -13.87
N LEU A 41 11.54 12.58 -14.95
CA LEU A 41 12.48 11.53 -15.31
C LEU A 41 13.78 11.59 -14.50
N VAL A 42 14.08 12.73 -13.86
CA VAL A 42 15.30 12.93 -13.08
C VAL A 42 15.14 12.33 -11.69
N GLN A 43 16.03 11.43 -11.32
CA GLN A 43 16.13 10.91 -9.98
C GLN A 43 17.16 11.72 -9.18
N ASN A 44 16.80 12.14 -7.95
CA ASN A 44 17.68 12.93 -7.08
C ASN A 44 18.11 14.28 -7.72
N GLY A 45 17.13 15.01 -8.28
CA GLY A 45 17.39 16.31 -8.93
C GLY A 45 17.73 17.45 -7.96
N ALA A 46 17.38 17.30 -6.67
CA ALA A 46 17.69 18.26 -5.61
C ALA A 46 18.89 17.85 -4.74
N PHE A 47 19.62 16.78 -5.08
CA PHE A 47 20.83 16.30 -4.38
C PHE A 47 20.63 16.00 -2.87
N GLU A 48 19.40 15.73 -2.43
CA GLU A 48 19.04 15.48 -1.02
C GLU A 48 19.22 14.01 -0.58
N TYR A 49 19.47 13.07 -1.52
CA TYR A 49 19.63 11.66 -1.20
C TYR A 49 20.80 11.42 -0.26
N ASN A 50 20.59 10.53 0.70
CA ASN A 50 21.60 10.23 1.71
C ASN A 50 21.48 8.78 2.24
N ARG A 51 22.34 8.43 3.20
CA ARG A 51 22.39 7.08 3.75
C ARG A 51 21.20 6.70 4.64
N ALA A 52 20.36 7.64 5.06
CA ALA A 52 19.14 7.32 5.76
C ALA A 52 18.09 6.72 4.82
N ASP A 53 18.08 7.15 3.53
CA ASP A 53 17.21 6.59 2.52
C ASP A 53 17.63 5.17 2.13
N SER A 54 18.92 4.98 1.85
CA SER A 54 19.51 3.68 1.55
C SER A 54 21.02 3.70 1.89
N SER A 55 21.53 2.61 2.46
CA SER A 55 22.90 2.51 2.97
C SER A 55 24.00 2.89 1.96
N ASP A 56 23.73 2.70 0.68
CA ASP A 56 24.67 2.91 -0.42
C ASP A 56 24.46 4.25 -1.14
N TRP A 57 23.47 5.06 -0.72
CA TRP A 57 23.17 6.33 -1.36
C TRP A 57 24.00 7.49 -0.78
N SER A 58 24.20 8.47 -1.66
CA SER A 58 24.86 9.76 -1.39
C SER A 58 24.16 10.85 -2.18
N ASN A 59 24.48 12.10 -1.93
CA ASN A 59 23.93 13.25 -2.66
C ASN A 59 24.12 13.17 -4.19
N TYR A 60 25.14 12.44 -4.68
CA TYR A 60 25.35 12.18 -6.11
C TYR A 60 24.81 10.83 -6.58
N SER A 61 24.07 10.09 -5.80
CA SER A 61 23.42 8.86 -6.29
C SER A 61 22.55 9.16 -7.49
N PHE A 62 22.64 8.30 -8.52
CA PHE A 62 21.99 8.41 -9.85
C PHE A 62 22.60 9.49 -10.77
N TRP A 63 23.67 10.17 -10.35
CA TRP A 63 24.45 11.09 -11.16
C TRP A 63 25.83 10.51 -11.49
N ARG A 64 26.18 10.47 -12.78
CA ARG A 64 27.50 10.10 -13.28
C ARG A 64 28.33 11.36 -13.53
N LYS A 65 29.56 11.39 -13.02
CA LYS A 65 30.53 12.44 -13.25
C LYS A 65 31.41 12.03 -14.43
N ILE A 66 31.38 12.79 -15.51
CA ILE A 66 32.08 12.47 -16.76
C ILE A 66 33.15 13.54 -17.00
N VAL A 67 34.43 13.17 -16.93
CA VAL A 67 35.58 14.02 -17.19
C VAL A 67 36.42 13.33 -18.27
N PRO A 68 36.41 13.82 -19.53
CA PRO A 68 37.19 13.26 -20.63
C PRO A 68 38.70 13.35 -20.38
N ALA A 69 39.50 12.53 -21.07
CA ALA A 69 40.95 12.59 -20.98
C ALA A 69 41.47 13.97 -21.46
N GLY A 70 42.24 14.64 -20.62
CA GLY A 70 42.75 15.99 -20.87
C GLY A 70 41.88 17.10 -20.30
N SER A 71 40.74 16.78 -19.70
CA SER A 71 39.88 17.69 -18.93
C SER A 71 40.12 17.53 -17.44
N PHE A 72 39.73 18.55 -16.65
CA PHE A 72 39.83 18.52 -15.20
C PHE A 72 38.61 19.27 -14.58
N ALA A 73 37.93 18.64 -13.65
CA ALA A 73 36.78 19.21 -12.95
C ALA A 73 36.61 18.60 -11.55
N ALA A 74 36.12 19.40 -10.60
CA ALA A 74 35.66 18.99 -9.29
C ALA A 74 34.12 19.04 -9.21
N PHE A 75 33.56 18.15 -8.39
CA PHE A 75 32.11 18.02 -8.18
C PHE A 75 31.85 17.89 -6.69
N ASP A 76 31.33 18.93 -6.09
CA ASP A 76 31.02 19.01 -4.67
C ASP A 76 29.52 19.19 -4.44
N VAL A 77 29.04 18.85 -3.25
CA VAL A 77 27.70 19.20 -2.77
C VAL A 77 27.89 20.18 -1.62
N LEU A 78 27.25 21.32 -1.74
CA LEU A 78 27.32 22.43 -0.81
C LEU A 78 25.95 22.71 -0.19
N THR A 79 25.92 23.51 0.89
CA THR A 79 24.72 23.85 1.64
C THR A 79 24.65 25.35 2.00
N ASP A 80 25.65 26.14 1.61
CA ASP A 80 25.69 27.56 1.89
C ASP A 80 24.90 28.36 0.85
N ASN A 81 23.95 29.18 1.32
CA ASN A 81 23.07 29.97 0.45
C ASN A 81 22.31 29.12 -0.58
N PRO A 82 21.53 28.10 -0.14
CA PRO A 82 20.77 27.20 -1.01
C PRO A 82 19.63 27.94 -1.75
N VAL A 83 18.96 27.22 -2.66
CA VAL A 83 17.71 27.70 -3.29
C VAL A 83 16.62 27.82 -2.24
N ALA A 84 16.51 26.81 -1.35
CA ALA A 84 15.56 26.76 -0.24
C ALA A 84 16.20 26.17 1.01
N GLU A 85 15.87 26.68 2.18
CA GLU A 85 16.41 26.22 3.48
C GLU A 85 15.92 24.80 3.84
N GLU A 86 14.73 24.41 3.35
CA GLU A 86 14.11 23.13 3.57
C GLU A 86 14.85 21.98 2.87
N ASN A 87 15.52 22.28 1.75
CA ASN A 87 16.29 21.35 0.94
C ASN A 87 17.63 22.00 0.61
N PRO A 88 18.60 21.96 1.56
CA PRO A 88 19.75 22.85 1.48
C PRO A 88 20.88 22.37 0.57
N HIS A 89 20.86 21.13 0.08
CA HIS A 89 21.95 20.58 -0.71
C HIS A 89 21.81 21.00 -2.18
N TYR A 90 22.93 21.42 -2.77
CA TYR A 90 23.02 21.68 -4.21
C TYR A 90 24.38 21.23 -4.76
N ALA A 91 24.43 20.87 -6.03
CA ALA A 91 25.68 20.50 -6.69
C ALA A 91 26.45 21.74 -7.14
N SER A 92 27.78 21.72 -6.93
CA SER A 92 28.73 22.69 -7.45
C SER A 92 29.72 21.99 -8.38
N VAL A 93 29.81 22.46 -9.62
CA VAL A 93 30.68 21.90 -10.66
C VAL A 93 31.75 22.94 -11.02
N GLU A 94 32.98 22.70 -10.58
CA GLU A 94 34.16 23.52 -10.91
C GLU A 94 34.89 22.88 -12.08
N VAL A 95 34.96 23.58 -13.21
CA VAL A 95 35.71 23.14 -14.40
C VAL A 95 36.97 23.95 -14.53
N GLU A 96 38.11 23.29 -14.33
CA GLU A 96 39.46 23.90 -14.52
C GLU A 96 39.99 23.68 -15.93
N GLN A 97 39.63 22.56 -16.59
CA GLN A 97 39.92 22.28 -17.99
C GLN A 97 38.68 21.60 -18.62
N ALA A 98 37.99 22.33 -19.48
CA ALA A 98 36.77 21.86 -20.15
C ALA A 98 37.03 20.78 -21.22
N PRO A 99 35.99 19.95 -21.57
CA PRO A 99 34.67 19.91 -20.98
C PRO A 99 34.56 18.97 -19.77
N ALA A 100 33.49 19.12 -18.97
CA ALA A 100 33.07 18.15 -17.97
C ALA A 100 31.56 18.02 -18.02
N SER A 101 31.01 16.88 -17.55
CA SER A 101 29.56 16.68 -17.57
C SER A 101 29.05 16.00 -16.30
N LEU A 102 27.79 16.31 -15.93
CA LEU A 102 26.95 15.52 -15.06
C LEU A 102 25.88 14.82 -15.91
N GLU A 103 25.68 13.54 -15.66
CA GLU A 103 24.68 12.74 -16.37
C GLU A 103 23.77 12.04 -15.37
N ASN A 104 22.46 12.32 -15.44
CA ASN A 104 21.43 11.64 -14.64
C ASN A 104 20.88 10.44 -15.41
N ILE A 105 20.90 9.28 -14.76
CA ILE A 105 20.43 8.02 -15.38
C ILE A 105 18.94 7.75 -15.15
N GLY A 106 18.25 8.63 -14.42
CA GLY A 106 16.84 8.49 -14.12
C GLY A 106 16.48 7.28 -13.24
N TRP A 107 15.23 6.93 -13.32
CA TRP A 107 14.60 5.83 -12.58
C TRP A 107 14.73 4.52 -13.39
N ASP A 108 15.86 3.81 -13.29
CA ASP A 108 16.19 2.63 -14.10
C ASP A 108 16.30 2.93 -15.62
N GLY A 109 16.92 4.06 -15.97
CA GLY A 109 16.98 4.60 -17.33
C GLY A 109 15.85 5.56 -17.65
N MET A 110 16.06 6.39 -18.68
CA MET A 110 15.05 7.31 -19.20
C MET A 110 14.53 6.79 -20.55
N VAL A 111 13.20 6.76 -20.70
CA VAL A 111 12.56 6.37 -21.98
C VAL A 111 12.24 7.60 -22.78
N PHE A 112 12.75 7.65 -24.03
CA PHE A 112 12.43 8.76 -24.93
C PHE A 112 11.60 8.29 -26.13
N ARG A 113 10.64 9.14 -26.54
CA ARG A 113 9.67 8.84 -27.61
C ARG A 113 9.83 9.79 -28.79
N ALA A 114 9.72 9.27 -30.00
CA ALA A 114 9.76 10.05 -31.23
C ALA A 114 8.64 11.08 -31.27
N GLY A 115 8.98 12.35 -31.53
CA GLY A 115 8.04 13.49 -31.58
C GLY A 115 7.68 14.07 -30.24
N GLU A 116 8.06 13.47 -29.11
CA GLU A 116 7.82 14.02 -27.77
C GLU A 116 8.77 15.17 -27.48
N THR A 117 8.27 16.14 -26.75
CA THR A 117 9.05 17.25 -26.20
C THR A 117 9.20 17.08 -24.71
N TYR A 118 10.43 17.18 -24.24
CA TYR A 118 10.78 17.11 -22.82
C TYR A 118 11.18 18.50 -22.35
N ASP A 119 10.51 18.98 -21.32
CA ASP A 119 10.79 20.27 -20.71
C ASP A 119 11.78 20.07 -19.56
N PHE A 120 12.97 20.62 -19.74
CA PHE A 120 14.02 20.69 -18.74
C PHE A 120 13.88 21.96 -17.92
N SER A 121 14.10 21.85 -16.61
CA SER A 121 14.36 23.01 -15.77
C SER A 121 15.40 22.69 -14.69
N ALA A 122 16.14 23.72 -14.26
CA ALA A 122 17.04 23.66 -13.12
C ALA A 122 17.26 25.07 -12.56
N TRP A 123 17.44 25.17 -11.24
CA TRP A 123 17.98 26.38 -10.64
C TRP A 123 19.50 26.38 -10.82
N MET A 124 20.03 27.47 -11.36
CA MET A 124 21.48 27.61 -11.62
C MET A 124 21.98 28.99 -11.27
N ARG A 125 23.26 29.06 -10.88
CA ARG A 125 24.01 30.32 -10.72
C ARG A 125 25.48 30.11 -11.04
N ILE A 126 26.18 31.20 -11.33
CA ILE A 126 27.64 31.22 -11.28
C ILE A 126 28.04 31.27 -9.81
N SER A 127 28.91 30.38 -9.37
CA SER A 127 29.37 30.38 -7.97
C SER A 127 30.06 31.72 -7.62
N ASN A 128 29.86 32.16 -6.38
CA ASN A 128 30.38 33.45 -5.91
C ASN A 128 31.91 33.58 -5.98
N ASN A 129 32.62 32.47 -6.07
CA ASN A 129 34.10 32.44 -6.18
C ASN A 129 34.58 32.41 -7.64
N CYS A 130 33.68 32.46 -8.63
CA CYS A 130 34.00 32.42 -10.04
C CYS A 130 33.96 33.85 -10.66
N GLU A 131 34.99 34.24 -11.40
CA GLU A 131 35.11 35.56 -12.05
C GLU A 131 34.37 35.63 -13.41
N ALA A 132 33.85 34.49 -13.90
CA ALA A 132 33.11 34.45 -15.17
C ALA A 132 31.82 35.26 -15.08
N SER A 133 31.46 35.95 -16.17
CA SER A 133 30.19 36.70 -16.28
C SER A 133 29.09 35.94 -17.02
N ALA A 134 29.43 34.82 -17.68
CA ALA A 134 28.52 33.94 -18.38
C ALA A 134 29.20 32.58 -18.61
N LEU A 135 28.49 31.49 -18.32
CA LEU A 135 28.96 30.14 -18.50
C LEU A 135 27.93 29.34 -19.33
N PRO A 136 28.31 28.87 -20.53
CA PRO A 136 27.44 28.02 -21.33
C PRO A 136 27.35 26.62 -20.78
N VAL A 137 26.16 26.03 -20.76
CA VAL A 137 25.87 24.63 -20.40
C VAL A 137 25.01 24.02 -21.49
N THR A 138 25.45 22.90 -22.06
CA THR A 138 24.67 22.13 -23.02
C THR A 138 23.83 21.11 -22.29
N VAL A 139 22.52 21.13 -22.49
CA VAL A 139 21.55 20.15 -21.99
C VAL A 139 21.20 19.17 -23.10
N ALA A 140 21.41 17.88 -22.90
CA ALA A 140 21.21 16.87 -23.94
C ALA A 140 20.45 15.64 -23.42
N LEU A 141 19.56 15.09 -24.28
CA LEU A 141 19.00 13.76 -24.14
C LEU A 141 19.94 12.75 -24.79
N ILE A 142 20.30 11.72 -24.07
CA ILE A 142 21.29 10.74 -24.47
C ILE A 142 20.62 9.40 -24.74
N ASP A 143 20.96 8.75 -25.87
CA ASP A 143 20.46 7.42 -26.23
C ASP A 143 21.22 6.28 -25.53
N ASP A 144 20.77 5.04 -25.80
CA ASP A 144 21.34 3.80 -25.25
C ASP A 144 22.83 3.60 -25.65
N ASP A 145 23.28 4.23 -26.73
CA ASP A 145 24.67 4.19 -27.23
C ASP A 145 25.54 5.35 -26.74
N GLY A 146 24.97 6.27 -25.95
CA GLY A 146 25.65 7.44 -25.40
C GLY A 146 25.70 8.67 -26.31
N ASN A 147 24.94 8.70 -27.42
CA ASN A 147 24.86 9.81 -28.35
C ASN A 147 23.74 10.78 -27.94
N ALA A 148 23.94 12.07 -28.22
CA ALA A 148 22.88 13.08 -28.05
C ALA A 148 21.85 12.95 -29.18
N ILE A 149 20.55 12.81 -28.82
CA ILE A 149 19.42 12.75 -29.76
C ILE A 149 18.64 14.06 -29.81
N ALA A 150 18.78 14.91 -28.81
CA ALA A 150 18.31 16.29 -28.78
C ALA A 150 19.21 17.07 -27.83
N GLU A 151 19.54 18.31 -28.17
CA GLU A 151 20.37 19.16 -27.34
C GLU A 151 19.98 20.64 -27.47
N GLN A 152 20.21 21.41 -26.40
CA GLN A 152 20.02 22.86 -26.33
C GLN A 152 21.07 23.47 -25.42
N ASP A 153 21.54 24.68 -25.77
CA ASP A 153 22.44 25.45 -24.92
C ASP A 153 21.67 26.43 -24.06
N ILE A 154 22.06 26.51 -22.81
CA ILE A 154 21.65 27.59 -21.88
C ILE A 154 22.88 28.38 -21.47
N THR A 155 22.67 29.62 -21.00
CA THR A 155 23.74 30.46 -20.49
C THR A 155 23.43 30.86 -19.06
N VAL A 156 24.28 30.42 -18.13
CA VAL A 156 24.23 30.87 -16.74
C VAL A 156 24.97 32.21 -16.65
N ASP A 157 24.27 33.30 -16.32
CA ASP A 157 24.78 34.68 -16.37
C ASP A 157 24.54 35.47 -15.08
N SER A 158 24.28 34.80 -13.97
CA SER A 158 23.98 35.39 -12.67
C SER A 158 24.68 34.67 -11.55
N ASN A 159 25.09 35.40 -10.51
CA ASN A 159 25.53 34.84 -9.23
C ASN A 159 24.34 34.62 -8.26
N ASP A 160 23.16 35.16 -8.57
CA ASP A 160 21.93 34.83 -7.89
C ASP A 160 21.30 33.61 -8.54
N TRP A 161 20.63 32.78 -7.73
CA TRP A 161 19.87 31.64 -8.23
C TRP A 161 18.81 32.08 -9.23
N ARG A 162 18.80 31.47 -10.41
CA ARG A 162 17.78 31.67 -11.46
C ARG A 162 17.36 30.31 -12.03
N LYS A 163 16.06 30.17 -12.22
CA LYS A 163 15.52 29.00 -12.93
C LYS A 163 15.83 29.11 -14.41
N GLN A 164 16.53 28.11 -14.94
CA GLN A 164 16.83 27.93 -16.36
C GLN A 164 15.83 26.94 -16.94
N GLU A 165 15.29 27.20 -18.12
CA GLU A 165 14.30 26.33 -18.75
C GLU A 165 14.61 26.21 -20.25
N VAL A 166 14.59 24.96 -20.76
CA VAL A 166 14.68 24.67 -22.20
C VAL A 166 13.83 23.46 -22.56
N SER A 167 13.41 23.41 -23.82
CA SER A 167 12.62 22.29 -24.36
C SER A 167 13.45 21.48 -25.34
N LEU A 168 13.45 20.16 -25.19
CA LEU A 168 14.19 19.21 -26.01
C LEU A 168 13.20 18.33 -26.77
N THR A 169 13.19 18.39 -28.09
CA THR A 169 12.25 17.59 -28.91
C THR A 169 12.99 16.48 -29.60
N VAL A 170 12.55 15.23 -29.37
CA VAL A 170 13.09 14.05 -30.04
C VAL A 170 12.53 13.96 -31.45
N SER A 171 13.40 13.78 -32.44
CA SER A 171 13.02 13.69 -33.85
C SER A 171 12.06 12.54 -34.14
N GLY A 172 11.08 12.74 -35.04
CA GLY A 172 10.10 11.74 -35.47
C GLY A 172 8.65 12.12 -35.13
N GLU A 173 7.68 11.36 -35.59
CA GLU A 173 6.25 11.69 -35.49
C GLU A 173 5.39 10.56 -34.89
N SER A 174 5.97 9.41 -34.56
CA SER A 174 5.17 8.19 -34.28
C SER A 174 4.84 7.96 -32.82
N ASN A 175 5.31 8.77 -31.87
CA ASN A 175 5.27 8.53 -30.43
C ASN A 175 5.81 7.13 -30.03
N ALA A 176 6.58 6.50 -30.92
CA ALA A 176 7.24 5.22 -30.61
C ALA A 176 8.41 5.45 -29.66
N ILE A 177 8.70 4.47 -28.82
CA ILE A 177 9.90 4.46 -28.00
C ILE A 177 11.10 4.33 -28.95
N VAL A 178 12.05 5.25 -28.84
CA VAL A 178 13.29 5.27 -29.63
C VAL A 178 14.53 5.12 -28.76
N VAL A 179 14.38 5.29 -27.46
CA VAL A 179 15.42 5.08 -26.44
C VAL A 179 14.79 4.38 -25.25
N HIS A 180 15.42 3.33 -24.74
CA HIS A 180 14.92 2.51 -23.64
C HIS A 180 15.61 2.79 -22.31
N GLU A 181 16.92 3.04 -22.32
CA GLU A 181 17.76 3.28 -21.15
C GLU A 181 18.59 4.58 -21.29
N GLY A 182 17.97 5.63 -21.77
CA GLY A 182 18.60 6.94 -21.97
C GLY A 182 18.94 7.67 -20.68
N ALA A 183 19.52 8.86 -20.85
CA ALA A 183 19.95 9.73 -19.75
C ALA A 183 19.80 11.23 -20.11
N LEU A 184 19.80 12.08 -19.08
CA LEU A 184 19.96 13.52 -19.19
C LEU A 184 21.40 13.90 -18.93
N ARG A 185 22.07 14.61 -19.86
CA ARG A 185 23.45 15.08 -19.69
C ARG A 185 23.54 16.59 -19.70
N LEU A 186 24.19 17.15 -18.70
CA LEU A 186 24.56 18.55 -18.59
C LEU A 186 26.06 18.67 -18.84
N THR A 187 26.47 19.35 -19.93
CA THR A 187 27.89 19.50 -20.29
C THR A 187 28.33 20.94 -20.10
N PHE A 188 29.33 21.13 -19.26
CA PHE A 188 30.00 22.39 -18.97
C PHE A 188 31.17 22.54 -19.94
N THR A 189 31.05 23.47 -20.89
CA THR A 189 31.93 23.57 -22.06
C THR A 189 33.02 24.60 -21.90
N THR A 190 33.04 25.36 -20.80
CA THR A 190 34.06 26.39 -20.49
C THR A 190 34.54 26.26 -19.04
N GLU A 191 35.73 26.83 -18.79
CA GLU A 191 36.28 26.93 -17.43
C GLU A 191 35.41 27.86 -16.58
N GLY A 192 35.20 27.49 -15.31
CA GLY A 192 34.37 28.21 -14.34
C GLY A 192 33.59 27.30 -13.42
N THR A 193 32.84 27.87 -12.49
CA THR A 193 32.06 27.13 -11.50
C THR A 193 30.58 27.45 -11.61
N VAL A 194 29.77 26.42 -11.84
CA VAL A 194 28.30 26.48 -11.87
C VAL A 194 27.74 25.71 -10.69
N ASP A 195 26.90 26.37 -9.91
CA ASP A 195 26.04 25.71 -8.90
C ASP A 195 24.69 25.41 -9.53
N LEU A 196 24.13 24.22 -9.23
CA LEU A 196 22.83 23.80 -9.79
C LEU A 196 22.03 22.97 -8.77
N ASP A 197 20.70 23.10 -8.85
CA ASP A 197 19.77 22.45 -7.94
C ASP A 197 18.39 22.26 -8.61
N PHE A 198 17.52 21.42 -8.02
CA PHE A 198 16.17 21.13 -8.49
C PHE A 198 16.09 20.85 -9.99
N VAL A 199 16.98 19.99 -10.47
CA VAL A 199 17.04 19.56 -11.88
C VAL A 199 15.85 18.67 -12.18
N THR A 200 15.12 18.99 -13.26
CA THR A 200 13.92 18.23 -13.68
C THR A 200 13.89 18.02 -15.18
N LEU A 201 13.24 16.95 -15.61
CA LEU A 201 12.97 16.67 -17.02
C LEU A 201 11.61 15.98 -17.15
N GLU A 202 10.61 16.69 -17.68
CA GLU A 202 9.25 16.16 -17.80
C GLU A 202 8.80 16.07 -19.26
N PRO A 203 8.12 14.97 -19.67
CA PRO A 203 7.45 14.92 -20.95
C PRO A 203 6.30 15.94 -20.98
N ARG A 204 6.12 16.62 -22.12
CA ARG A 204 5.05 17.62 -22.28
C ARG A 204 3.67 17.01 -22.44
N THR A 205 3.61 15.76 -22.90
CA THR A 205 2.36 15.02 -23.00
C THR A 205 1.75 14.76 -21.64
N THR A 206 0.49 15.13 -21.47
CA THR A 206 -0.27 14.99 -20.23
C THR A 206 -1.59 14.23 -20.45
N TYR A 207 -2.18 13.71 -19.40
CA TYR A 207 -3.56 13.22 -19.42
C TYR A 207 -4.52 14.39 -19.09
N ASN A 208 -5.37 14.77 -20.04
CA ASN A 208 -6.35 15.87 -19.89
C ASN A 208 -5.78 17.20 -19.34
N GLY A 209 -4.50 17.48 -19.59
CA GLY A 209 -3.84 18.70 -19.11
C GLY A 209 -3.31 18.61 -17.67
N LEU A 210 -3.43 17.49 -16.99
CA LEU A 210 -2.90 17.28 -15.65
C LEU A 210 -1.36 17.19 -15.71
N LYS A 211 -0.68 18.22 -15.22
CA LYS A 211 0.77 18.34 -15.22
C LYS A 211 1.40 17.51 -14.10
N HIS A 212 2.68 17.18 -14.26
CA HIS A 212 3.52 16.47 -13.30
C HIS A 212 3.16 15.00 -13.11
N PHE A 213 2.20 14.47 -13.84
CA PHE A 213 1.78 13.06 -13.74
C PHE A 213 2.05 12.30 -15.03
N ARG A 214 2.49 11.05 -14.90
CA ARG A 214 2.63 10.11 -16.02
C ARG A 214 1.26 9.83 -16.63
N PRO A 215 1.04 10.17 -17.92
CA PRO A 215 -0.28 10.07 -18.52
C PRO A 215 -0.81 8.65 -18.68
N ASP A 216 0.06 7.64 -18.84
CA ASP A 216 -0.31 6.22 -18.92
C ASP A 216 -0.83 5.68 -17.58
N LEU A 217 -0.22 6.08 -16.46
CA LEU A 217 -0.66 5.69 -15.13
C LEU A 217 -1.98 6.38 -14.76
N VAL A 218 -2.10 7.69 -15.02
CA VAL A 218 -3.37 8.40 -14.81
C VAL A 218 -4.50 7.82 -15.66
N LYS A 219 -4.20 7.42 -16.91
CA LYS A 219 -5.18 6.74 -17.78
C LYS A 219 -5.65 5.43 -17.16
N ALA A 220 -4.74 4.62 -16.61
CA ALA A 220 -5.11 3.37 -15.96
C ALA A 220 -6.04 3.61 -14.75
N LEU A 221 -5.83 4.69 -13.98
CA LEU A 221 -6.73 5.10 -12.90
C LEU A 221 -8.10 5.57 -13.43
N ALA A 222 -8.11 6.43 -14.45
CA ALA A 222 -9.34 6.93 -15.04
C ALA A 222 -10.20 5.82 -15.67
N ASP A 223 -9.57 4.81 -16.26
CA ASP A 223 -10.26 3.65 -16.85
C ASP A 223 -10.96 2.78 -15.78
N LEU A 224 -10.54 2.82 -14.52
CA LEU A 224 -11.24 2.19 -13.39
C LEU A 224 -12.54 2.93 -13.01
N GLN A 225 -12.69 4.21 -13.36
CA GLN A 225 -13.82 5.06 -12.97
C GLN A 225 -14.10 5.06 -11.44
N PRO A 226 -13.08 5.30 -10.61
CA PRO A 226 -13.22 5.23 -9.16
C PRO A 226 -14.17 6.32 -8.65
N ARG A 227 -14.99 6.01 -7.65
CA ARG A 227 -15.88 6.97 -7.01
C ARG A 227 -15.16 7.85 -6.00
N PHE A 228 -14.10 7.34 -5.40
CA PHE A 228 -13.22 8.06 -4.49
C PHE A 228 -11.79 7.57 -4.65
N MET A 229 -10.85 8.37 -4.15
CA MET A 229 -9.45 8.01 -4.01
C MET A 229 -9.00 8.31 -2.58
N ARG A 230 -8.55 7.27 -1.86
CA ARG A 230 -7.84 7.38 -0.59
C ARG A 230 -6.35 7.67 -0.87
N PHE A 231 -5.77 8.63 -0.17
CA PHE A 231 -4.36 9.05 -0.28
C PHE A 231 -3.89 9.77 0.99
N PRO A 232 -2.59 10.01 1.22
CA PRO A 232 -1.42 9.61 0.43
C PRO A 232 -0.94 8.20 0.77
N GLY A 233 -1.65 7.47 1.60
CA GLY A 233 -1.31 6.11 1.93
C GLY A 233 -1.95 5.58 3.20
N GLY A 234 -1.36 4.49 3.66
CA GLY A 234 -1.58 3.80 4.90
C GLY A 234 -0.46 4.10 5.90
N CYS A 235 0.49 3.15 6.07
CA CYS A 235 1.63 3.31 6.99
C CYS A 235 2.48 4.55 6.70
N ILE A 236 2.58 4.97 5.44
CA ILE A 236 3.35 6.17 5.04
C ILE A 236 2.83 7.45 5.70
N THR A 237 1.53 7.56 6.00
CA THR A 237 0.95 8.74 6.68
C THR A 237 1.42 8.84 8.12
N HIS A 238 1.54 7.71 8.80
CA HIS A 238 2.00 7.63 10.18
C HIS A 238 3.51 7.75 10.33
N GLY A 239 4.29 7.33 9.32
CA GLY A 239 5.74 7.39 9.30
C GLY A 239 6.45 6.48 10.29
N LEU A 240 7.79 6.51 10.23
CA LEU A 240 8.70 5.79 11.13
C LEU A 240 8.98 6.63 12.38
N GLY A 241 7.98 6.97 13.17
CA GLY A 241 8.09 7.87 14.33
C GLY A 241 7.71 9.32 13.99
N MET A 242 7.75 10.21 15.00
CA MET A 242 7.20 11.57 14.89
C MET A 242 7.91 12.44 13.86
N ASP A 243 9.22 12.34 13.73
CA ASP A 243 10.00 13.17 12.79
C ASP A 243 9.76 12.80 11.32
N ASN A 244 9.17 11.61 11.08
CA ASN A 244 8.88 11.10 9.74
C ASN A 244 7.37 11.08 9.45
N MET A 245 6.52 11.51 10.39
CA MET A 245 5.08 11.61 10.20
C MET A 245 4.74 12.55 9.05
N TYR A 246 3.76 12.18 8.24
CA TYR A 246 3.35 12.96 7.08
C TYR A 246 2.53 14.19 7.51
N HIS A 247 3.04 15.39 7.21
CA HIS A 247 2.35 16.66 7.41
C HIS A 247 1.90 17.19 6.05
N TRP A 248 0.60 17.21 5.82
CA TRP A 248 0.01 17.56 4.53
C TRP A 248 0.39 18.97 4.05
N ASP A 249 0.45 19.93 4.96
CA ASP A 249 0.75 21.33 4.69
C ASP A 249 2.19 21.58 4.24
N ARG A 250 3.10 20.65 4.52
CA ARG A 250 4.48 20.66 4.05
C ARG A 250 4.65 20.12 2.62
N THR A 251 3.57 19.61 2.02
CA THR A 251 3.59 19.02 0.67
C THR A 251 2.83 19.86 -0.35
N ILE A 252 2.53 21.11 -0.03
CA ILE A 252 1.86 22.08 -0.90
C ILE A 252 2.73 23.32 -1.09
N GLY A 253 2.39 24.19 -2.05
CA GLY A 253 3.19 25.36 -2.41
C GLY A 253 4.29 25.04 -3.43
N ASP A 254 5.30 25.91 -3.52
CA ASP A 254 6.42 25.72 -4.44
C ASP A 254 7.24 24.49 -4.05
N VAL A 255 7.60 23.66 -5.02
CA VAL A 255 8.25 22.35 -4.79
C VAL A 255 9.57 22.50 -4.05
N GLU A 256 10.30 23.57 -4.32
CA GLU A 256 11.60 23.88 -3.70
C GLU A 256 11.49 24.04 -2.17
N HIS A 257 10.31 24.44 -1.67
CA HIS A 257 10.01 24.67 -0.26
C HIS A 257 9.29 23.49 0.42
N ARG A 258 9.12 22.37 -0.27
CA ARG A 258 8.57 21.14 0.32
C ARG A 258 9.73 20.31 0.90
N PRO A 259 9.87 20.19 2.23
CA PRO A 259 11.01 19.48 2.81
C PRO A 259 10.95 18.00 2.43
N HIS A 260 12.00 17.53 1.75
CA HIS A 260 12.12 16.11 1.41
C HIS A 260 12.09 15.23 2.64
N ASN A 261 11.65 13.98 2.50
CA ASN A 261 11.53 13.06 3.61
C ASN A 261 12.02 11.65 3.24
N PHE A 262 12.35 10.88 4.25
CA PHE A 262 12.57 9.45 4.15
C PHE A 262 11.20 8.75 3.95
N ASN A 263 11.11 7.83 2.99
CA ASN A 263 9.97 6.95 2.85
C ASN A 263 10.19 5.68 3.67
N LEU A 264 9.25 5.33 4.55
CA LEU A 264 9.37 4.16 5.44
C LEU A 264 9.51 2.82 4.69
N TRP A 265 9.18 2.78 3.39
CA TRP A 265 9.41 1.63 2.51
C TRP A 265 10.86 1.55 1.98
N GLY A 266 11.77 2.43 2.44
CA GLY A 266 13.21 2.34 2.22
C GLY A 266 13.71 3.09 0.99
N TYR A 267 13.12 4.23 0.67
CA TYR A 267 13.58 5.14 -0.37
C TYR A 267 13.28 6.61 0.00
N HIS A 268 13.49 7.54 -0.91
CA HIS A 268 13.35 8.98 -0.70
C HIS A 268 12.04 9.52 -1.26
N GLN A 269 11.44 10.52 -0.60
CA GLN A 269 10.27 11.27 -1.08
C GLN A 269 10.63 12.73 -1.32
N SER A 270 10.42 13.21 -2.54
CA SER A 270 10.61 14.61 -2.90
C SER A 270 9.36 15.48 -2.64
N PHE A 271 8.19 14.88 -2.43
CA PHE A 271 6.88 15.54 -2.37
C PHE A 271 6.55 16.41 -3.60
N ARG A 272 7.17 16.13 -4.75
CA ARG A 272 6.79 16.77 -6.00
C ARG A 272 5.32 16.51 -6.36
N ILE A 273 4.83 15.32 -6.03
CA ILE A 273 3.42 15.00 -5.93
C ILE A 273 3.04 15.06 -4.45
N GLY A 274 2.26 16.06 -4.07
CA GLY A 274 1.77 16.29 -2.73
C GLY A 274 0.25 16.41 -2.67
N TYR A 275 -0.28 16.93 -1.58
CA TYR A 275 -1.73 16.97 -1.37
C TYR A 275 -2.48 17.78 -2.43
N TYR A 276 -1.92 18.89 -2.89
CA TYR A 276 -2.55 19.67 -3.96
C TYR A 276 -2.66 18.87 -5.26
N GLU A 277 -1.59 18.19 -5.63
CA GLU A 277 -1.54 17.36 -6.84
C GLU A 277 -2.48 16.16 -6.73
N TYR A 278 -2.59 15.48 -5.56
CA TYR A 278 -3.56 14.40 -5.35
C TYR A 278 -5.01 14.89 -5.48
N LEU A 279 -5.33 16.07 -4.96
CA LEU A 279 -6.65 16.66 -5.09
C LEU A 279 -6.99 16.98 -6.57
N CYS A 280 -6.04 17.55 -7.33
CA CYS A 280 -6.17 17.77 -8.76
C CYS A 280 -6.32 16.45 -9.56
N LEU A 281 -5.61 15.40 -9.15
CA LEU A 281 -5.76 14.06 -9.73
C LEU A 281 -7.16 13.52 -9.49
N CYS A 282 -7.68 13.60 -8.26
CA CYS A 282 -9.05 13.18 -7.92
C CYS A 282 -10.08 13.86 -8.84
N GLU A 283 -9.99 15.18 -8.99
CA GLU A 283 -10.88 15.95 -9.87
C GLU A 283 -10.75 15.49 -11.33
N THR A 284 -9.52 15.31 -11.83
CA THR A 284 -9.25 14.89 -13.22
C THR A 284 -9.83 13.52 -13.56
N ILE A 285 -9.80 12.56 -12.61
CA ILE A 285 -10.35 11.20 -12.82
C ILE A 285 -11.80 11.06 -12.35
N GLY A 286 -12.41 12.16 -11.81
CA GLY A 286 -13.79 12.18 -11.34
C GLY A 286 -14.04 11.44 -10.02
N ALA A 287 -13.01 11.33 -9.17
CA ALA A 287 -13.07 10.68 -7.88
C ALA A 287 -13.22 11.70 -6.73
N LYS A 288 -14.00 11.37 -5.69
CA LYS A 288 -14.02 12.14 -4.46
C LYS A 288 -12.70 11.97 -3.70
N PRO A 289 -12.10 13.03 -3.15
CA PRO A 289 -10.92 12.88 -2.30
C PRO A 289 -11.28 12.25 -0.95
N LEU A 290 -10.45 11.31 -0.48
CA LEU A 290 -10.45 10.76 0.87
C LEU A 290 -9.01 10.82 1.40
N PRO A 291 -8.56 12.01 1.84
CA PRO A 291 -7.28 12.14 2.50
C PRO A 291 -7.28 11.41 3.84
N VAL A 292 -6.16 10.75 4.17
CA VAL A 292 -5.93 10.10 5.46
C VAL A 292 -4.84 10.84 6.22
N LEU A 293 -5.14 11.20 7.46
CA LEU A 293 -4.21 11.83 8.38
C LEU A 293 -3.93 10.91 9.59
N PRO A 294 -2.75 10.97 10.20
CA PRO A 294 -2.46 10.25 11.42
C PRO A 294 -3.46 10.58 12.55
N ALA A 295 -3.79 9.59 13.36
CA ALA A 295 -4.56 9.82 14.59
C ALA A 295 -3.70 10.42 15.73
N ALA A 296 -2.71 11.25 15.39
CA ALA A 296 -1.70 11.82 16.27
C ALA A 296 -0.82 10.76 16.98
N VAL A 297 -0.63 9.63 16.32
CA VAL A 297 0.31 8.55 16.70
C VAL A 297 1.06 8.07 15.46
N SER A 298 2.31 7.61 15.62
CA SER A 298 3.08 7.03 14.52
C SER A 298 2.69 5.58 14.25
N CYS A 299 3.20 4.99 13.15
CA CYS A 299 2.83 3.65 12.70
C CYS A 299 3.20 2.56 13.73
N GLN A 300 2.23 1.74 14.13
CA GLN A 300 2.47 0.61 15.02
C GLN A 300 3.25 -0.54 14.36
N ASN A 301 3.24 -0.61 13.02
CA ASN A 301 3.88 -1.69 12.27
C ASN A 301 5.39 -1.47 12.07
N THR A 302 5.95 -0.41 12.64
CA THR A 302 7.39 -0.09 12.54
C THR A 302 8.17 -0.59 13.76
N SER A 303 9.49 -0.62 13.66
CA SER A 303 10.37 -1.05 14.76
C SER A 303 10.36 -0.08 15.96
N GLN A 304 9.92 1.16 15.78
CA GLN A 304 9.80 2.15 16.84
C GLN A 304 8.45 2.07 17.57
N GLY A 305 7.48 1.32 16.99
CA GLY A 305 6.13 1.21 17.55
C GLY A 305 5.35 2.53 17.50
N PRO A 306 4.12 2.56 18.04
CA PRO A 306 3.33 3.78 18.06
C PRO A 306 3.91 4.79 19.08
N VAL A 307 4.27 5.97 18.58
CA VAL A 307 4.71 7.13 19.39
C VAL A 307 3.66 8.23 19.26
N PRO A 308 3.04 8.71 20.34
CA PRO A 308 2.01 9.74 20.26
C PRO A 308 2.61 11.14 20.18
N ILE A 309 1.92 12.06 19.50
CA ILE A 309 2.14 13.51 19.64
C ILE A 309 1.95 13.88 21.12
N ALA A 310 2.83 14.71 21.64
CA ALA A 310 2.73 15.16 23.03
C ALA A 310 1.41 15.92 23.26
N GLN A 311 0.79 15.74 24.46
CA GLN A 311 -0.52 16.34 24.73
C GLN A 311 -0.52 17.86 24.57
N ASN A 312 0.60 18.53 24.84
CA ASN A 312 0.72 19.99 24.71
C ASN A 312 0.74 20.46 23.24
N ASP A 313 1.10 19.56 22.31
CA ASP A 313 1.22 19.86 20.89
C ASP A 313 -0.07 19.48 20.13
N MET A 314 -1.00 18.79 20.77
CA MET A 314 -2.29 18.39 20.17
C MET A 314 -3.10 19.56 19.61
N PRO A 315 -3.17 20.76 20.25
CA PRO A 315 -3.91 21.87 19.65
C PRO A 315 -3.37 22.29 18.29
N ALA A 316 -2.04 22.35 18.11
CA ALA A 316 -1.43 22.71 16.84
C ALA A 316 -1.69 21.63 15.76
N TYR A 317 -1.64 20.36 16.16
CA TYR A 317 -1.96 19.27 15.23
C TYR A 317 -3.45 19.24 14.84
N ILE A 318 -4.35 19.52 15.77
CA ILE A 318 -5.80 19.66 15.48
C ILE A 318 -6.02 20.82 14.50
N ASP A 319 -5.35 21.96 14.69
CA ASP A 319 -5.42 23.08 13.76
C ASP A 319 -4.94 22.64 12.36
N GLU A 320 -3.86 21.88 12.25
CA GLU A 320 -3.38 21.32 10.97
C GLU A 320 -4.46 20.45 10.28
N VAL A 321 -5.16 19.59 11.04
CA VAL A 321 -6.27 18.78 10.52
C VAL A 321 -7.42 19.66 10.01
N LEU A 322 -7.81 20.67 10.79
CA LEU A 322 -8.89 21.57 10.40
C LEU A 322 -8.53 22.45 9.20
N HIS A 323 -7.25 22.84 9.09
CA HIS A 323 -6.72 23.60 7.95
C HIS A 323 -6.78 22.79 6.64
N LEU A 324 -6.65 21.46 6.68
CA LEU A 324 -6.86 20.65 5.48
C LEU A 324 -8.29 20.76 4.96
N VAL A 325 -9.28 20.72 5.84
CA VAL A 325 -10.69 20.89 5.45
C VAL A 325 -10.93 22.30 4.89
N GLU A 326 -10.35 23.32 5.53
CA GLU A 326 -10.43 24.71 5.03
C GLU A 326 -9.71 24.85 3.68
N PHE A 327 -8.54 24.23 3.49
CA PHE A 327 -7.83 24.22 2.21
C PHE A 327 -8.68 23.60 1.11
N CYS A 328 -9.36 22.49 1.39
CA CYS A 328 -10.21 21.82 0.41
C CYS A 328 -11.52 22.58 0.13
N ASN A 329 -12.19 23.06 1.16
CA ASN A 329 -13.59 23.54 1.08
C ASN A 329 -13.76 25.03 1.35
N GLY A 330 -12.74 25.71 1.91
CA GLY A 330 -12.81 27.12 2.26
C GLY A 330 -12.98 28.05 1.05
N ASP A 331 -13.72 29.12 1.23
CA ASP A 331 -13.91 30.15 0.22
C ASP A 331 -12.60 30.94 0.02
N ALA A 332 -12.15 31.04 -1.23
CA ALA A 332 -10.88 31.67 -1.60
C ALA A 332 -10.76 33.16 -1.24
N ALA A 333 -11.89 33.85 -1.08
CA ALA A 333 -11.90 35.29 -0.78
C ALA A 333 -11.96 35.57 0.72
N THR A 334 -12.41 34.62 1.56
CA THR A 334 -12.74 34.87 2.96
C THR A 334 -11.99 33.98 3.95
N THR A 335 -11.35 32.88 3.48
CA THR A 335 -10.59 31.99 4.35
C THR A 335 -9.10 31.98 3.98
N GLU A 336 -8.24 31.73 4.97
CA GLU A 336 -6.79 31.75 4.76
C GLU A 336 -6.34 30.61 3.83
N TRP A 337 -6.75 29.37 4.12
CA TRP A 337 -6.32 28.21 3.36
C TRP A 337 -7.02 28.08 2.01
N GLY A 338 -8.26 28.60 1.88
CA GLY A 338 -8.92 28.76 0.59
C GLY A 338 -8.17 29.75 -0.32
N ALA A 339 -7.63 30.85 0.24
CA ALA A 339 -6.78 31.78 -0.49
C ALA A 339 -5.44 31.16 -0.92
N LYS A 340 -4.81 30.32 -0.07
CA LYS A 340 -3.59 29.57 -0.43
C LYS A 340 -3.85 28.62 -1.59
N ARG A 341 -4.96 27.85 -1.56
CA ARG A 341 -5.40 27.01 -2.68
C ARG A 341 -5.55 27.79 -3.97
N ALA A 342 -6.22 28.95 -3.91
CA ALA A 342 -6.43 29.82 -5.06
C ALA A 342 -5.11 30.37 -5.64
N ALA A 343 -4.15 30.70 -4.77
CA ALA A 343 -2.82 31.14 -5.19
C ALA A 343 -2.04 30.05 -5.94
N MET A 344 -2.30 28.78 -5.64
CA MET A 344 -1.76 27.61 -6.35
C MET A 344 -2.48 27.33 -7.69
N GLY A 345 -3.49 28.11 -8.05
CA GLY A 345 -4.20 28.02 -9.33
C GLY A 345 -5.57 27.36 -9.27
N HIS A 346 -6.06 26.99 -8.09
CA HIS A 346 -7.37 26.34 -7.91
C HIS A 346 -8.30 27.16 -6.99
N PRO A 347 -9.00 28.19 -7.48
CA PRO A 347 -9.86 29.04 -6.65
C PRO A 347 -11.13 28.32 -6.16
N GLU A 348 -11.65 27.33 -6.91
CA GLU A 348 -12.86 26.60 -6.55
C GLU A 348 -12.58 25.54 -5.47
N PRO A 349 -13.54 25.20 -4.60
CA PRO A 349 -13.41 24.13 -3.62
C PRO A 349 -13.25 22.74 -4.26
N PHE A 350 -12.45 21.88 -3.66
CA PHE A 350 -12.33 20.45 -4.05
C PHE A 350 -13.52 19.59 -3.56
N ASN A 351 -14.42 20.16 -2.77
CA ASN A 351 -15.61 19.51 -2.23
C ASN A 351 -15.30 18.23 -1.42
N LEU A 352 -14.38 18.36 -0.47
CA LEU A 352 -14.04 17.27 0.46
C LEU A 352 -15.28 16.86 1.26
N GLU A 353 -15.64 15.58 1.20
CA GLU A 353 -16.73 14.97 1.96
C GLU A 353 -16.21 14.02 3.06
N TYR A 354 -15.10 13.33 2.79
CA TYR A 354 -14.53 12.28 3.64
C TYR A 354 -13.17 12.67 4.17
N LEU A 355 -12.90 12.34 5.45
CA LEU A 355 -11.60 12.52 6.08
C LEU A 355 -11.26 11.27 6.90
N GLY A 356 -10.22 10.54 6.48
CA GLY A 356 -9.68 9.41 7.22
C GLY A 356 -8.79 9.89 8.37
N ILE A 357 -8.97 9.34 9.55
CA ILE A 357 -8.14 9.59 10.73
C ILE A 357 -7.61 8.27 11.26
N GLY A 358 -6.30 8.08 11.16
CA GLY A 358 -5.63 6.85 11.54
C GLY A 358 -5.53 5.83 10.40
N ASN A 359 -4.64 4.85 10.59
CA ASN A 359 -4.43 3.71 9.70
C ASN A 359 -3.85 2.54 10.49
N GLU A 360 -4.57 1.42 10.56
CA GLU A 360 -4.09 0.19 11.21
C GLU A 360 -3.58 0.40 12.65
N ASP A 361 -4.17 1.31 13.37
CA ASP A 361 -3.68 1.70 14.69
C ASP A 361 -3.88 0.62 15.75
N LEU A 362 -2.99 0.62 16.75
CA LEU A 362 -3.18 -0.07 18.01
C LEU A 362 -4.27 0.67 18.80
N ILE A 363 -5.41 0.02 19.05
CA ILE A 363 -6.60 0.65 19.65
C ILE A 363 -6.49 0.67 21.19
N ASP A 364 -5.44 1.32 21.68
CA ASP A 364 -5.20 1.53 23.11
C ASP A 364 -5.82 2.84 23.64
N ASP A 365 -5.63 3.12 24.92
CA ASP A 365 -6.16 4.33 25.56
C ASP A 365 -5.51 5.61 25.01
N VAL A 366 -4.28 5.54 24.53
CA VAL A 366 -3.56 6.68 23.95
C VAL A 366 -4.16 7.02 22.59
N PHE A 367 -4.31 6.04 21.72
CA PHE A 367 -4.99 6.21 20.43
C PHE A 367 -6.40 6.78 20.62
N ARG A 368 -7.22 6.15 21.48
CA ARG A 368 -8.60 6.61 21.74
C ARG A 368 -8.65 8.06 22.18
N ASN A 369 -7.74 8.45 23.07
CA ASN A 369 -7.66 9.84 23.54
C ASN A 369 -7.28 10.81 22.40
N ARG A 370 -6.31 10.46 21.57
CA ARG A 370 -5.85 11.30 20.46
C ARG A 370 -6.91 11.42 19.36
N PHE A 371 -7.45 10.30 18.93
CA PHE A 371 -8.52 10.23 17.94
C PHE A 371 -9.75 11.04 18.38
N GLN A 372 -10.20 10.89 19.65
CA GLN A 372 -11.39 11.58 20.15
C GLN A 372 -11.24 13.10 20.09
N GLN A 373 -10.05 13.63 20.46
CA GLN A 373 -9.81 15.08 20.40
C GLN A 373 -9.93 15.60 18.97
N ILE A 374 -9.36 14.89 17.99
CA ILE A 374 -9.43 15.24 16.56
C ILE A 374 -10.88 15.14 16.07
N PHE A 375 -11.54 14.01 16.36
CA PHE A 375 -12.92 13.73 15.93
C PHE A 375 -13.90 14.79 16.45
N ASP A 376 -13.81 15.15 17.73
CA ASP A 376 -14.67 16.16 18.32
C ASP A 376 -14.44 17.54 17.69
N ALA A 377 -13.18 17.90 17.42
CA ALA A 377 -12.83 19.18 16.78
C ALA A 377 -13.37 19.26 15.34
N VAL A 378 -13.19 18.19 14.54
CA VAL A 378 -13.72 18.13 13.17
C VAL A 378 -15.24 18.22 13.19
N LYS A 379 -15.92 17.45 14.05
CA LYS A 379 -17.39 17.48 14.16
C LYS A 379 -17.94 18.83 14.60
N ALA A 380 -17.22 19.52 15.50
CA ALA A 380 -17.63 20.84 16.00
C ALA A 380 -17.48 21.93 14.94
N THR A 381 -16.42 21.85 14.10
CA THR A 381 -16.08 22.89 13.13
C THR A 381 -16.71 22.62 11.76
N TYR A 382 -16.69 21.37 11.33
CA TYR A 382 -17.14 20.92 10.01
C TYR A 382 -18.08 19.71 10.13
N PRO A 383 -19.34 19.92 10.61
CA PRO A 383 -20.29 18.84 10.92
C PRO A 383 -20.66 17.97 9.70
N ASP A 384 -20.50 18.49 8.48
CA ASP A 384 -20.81 17.80 7.23
C ASP A 384 -19.67 16.87 6.77
N ILE A 385 -18.47 16.98 7.34
CA ILE A 385 -17.37 16.07 7.04
C ILE A 385 -17.62 14.72 7.70
N VAL A 386 -17.56 13.67 6.88
CA VAL A 386 -17.65 12.28 7.31
C VAL A 386 -16.26 11.77 7.70
N VAL A 387 -16.05 11.58 9.00
CA VAL A 387 -14.79 10.99 9.48
C VAL A 387 -14.81 9.48 9.32
N VAL A 388 -13.75 8.94 8.75
CA VAL A 388 -13.49 7.50 8.63
C VAL A 388 -12.43 7.13 9.68
N GLY A 389 -12.78 6.27 10.63
CA GLY A 389 -11.87 5.75 11.64
C GLY A 389 -11.27 4.42 11.25
N THR A 390 -10.30 3.92 12.02
CA THR A 390 -9.60 2.65 11.78
C THR A 390 -10.01 1.57 12.78
N VAL A 391 -9.96 0.29 12.35
CA VAL A 391 -10.22 -0.87 13.22
C VAL A 391 -9.09 -1.92 13.16
N GLY A 392 -7.86 -1.48 12.85
CA GLY A 392 -6.67 -2.32 12.83
C GLY A 392 -6.38 -2.96 11.47
N PRO A 393 -5.31 -3.81 11.41
CA PRO A 393 -4.71 -4.29 10.15
C PRO A 393 -5.33 -5.59 9.63
N ALA A 394 -6.34 -6.15 10.28
CA ALA A 394 -6.85 -7.50 9.97
C ALA A 394 -8.37 -7.58 10.09
N PRO A 395 -9.04 -8.53 9.41
CA PRO A 395 -10.51 -8.68 9.43
C PRO A 395 -11.04 -9.33 10.73
N SER A 396 -10.20 -9.52 11.72
CA SER A 396 -10.53 -10.09 13.04
C SER A 396 -9.38 -9.83 14.02
N GLY A 397 -9.62 -10.03 15.31
CA GLY A 397 -8.60 -9.95 16.34
C GLY A 397 -8.78 -8.74 17.27
N PRO A 398 -7.85 -8.55 18.24
CA PRO A 398 -8.03 -7.57 19.32
C PRO A 398 -8.20 -6.14 18.84
N ASP A 399 -7.38 -5.69 17.86
CA ASP A 399 -7.49 -4.33 17.31
C ASP A 399 -8.82 -4.15 16.57
N TYR A 400 -9.23 -5.15 15.78
CA TYR A 400 -10.50 -5.16 15.08
C TYR A 400 -11.69 -5.05 16.06
N GLU A 401 -11.72 -5.92 17.07
CA GLU A 401 -12.80 -5.95 18.07
C GLU A 401 -12.84 -4.66 18.89
N ALA A 402 -11.67 -4.22 19.36
CA ALA A 402 -11.54 -2.98 20.15
C ALA A 402 -11.89 -1.74 19.31
N GLY A 403 -11.49 -1.70 18.05
CA GLY A 403 -11.79 -0.61 17.11
C GLY A 403 -13.28 -0.52 16.80
N TRP A 404 -13.92 -1.63 16.50
CA TRP A 404 -15.36 -1.70 16.29
C TRP A 404 -16.16 -1.31 17.55
N GLN A 405 -15.73 -1.76 18.73
CA GLN A 405 -16.36 -1.36 19.97
C GLN A 405 -16.24 0.15 20.18
N TYR A 406 -15.03 0.69 20.05
CA TYR A 406 -14.76 2.11 20.23
C TYR A 406 -15.54 2.97 19.21
N ALA A 407 -15.56 2.58 17.96
CA ALA A 407 -16.29 3.30 16.91
C ALA A 407 -17.79 3.41 17.20
N ARG A 408 -18.41 2.35 17.74
CA ARG A 408 -19.82 2.37 18.19
C ARG A 408 -20.01 3.33 19.38
N GLU A 409 -19.12 3.28 20.36
CA GLU A 409 -19.18 4.12 21.56
C GLU A 409 -18.99 5.61 21.24
N ALA A 410 -18.05 5.93 20.35
CA ALA A 410 -17.72 7.30 19.93
C ALA A 410 -18.66 7.85 18.85
N GLY A 411 -19.46 7.00 18.20
CA GLY A 411 -20.36 7.38 17.12
C GLY A 411 -19.64 7.72 15.82
N VAL A 412 -18.52 7.02 15.53
CA VAL A 412 -17.78 7.13 14.26
C VAL A 412 -18.68 6.59 13.14
N PRO A 413 -18.89 7.33 12.04
CA PRO A 413 -19.88 6.94 11.05
C PRO A 413 -19.41 5.81 10.11
N ILE A 414 -18.11 5.74 9.80
CA ILE A 414 -17.51 4.75 8.91
C ILE A 414 -16.20 4.26 9.54
N VAL A 415 -15.94 2.95 9.48
CA VAL A 415 -14.71 2.33 9.92
C VAL A 415 -13.96 1.70 8.75
N ASP A 416 -12.65 1.88 8.74
CA ASP A 416 -11.72 1.34 7.77
C ASP A 416 -11.24 -0.05 8.21
N GLU A 417 -11.62 -1.08 7.47
CA GLU A 417 -11.20 -2.47 7.64
C GLU A 417 -10.17 -2.86 6.61
N HIS A 418 -9.20 -3.68 7.01
CA HIS A 418 -8.18 -4.23 6.11
C HIS A 418 -8.21 -5.76 6.06
N SER A 419 -7.99 -6.32 4.86
CA SER A 419 -8.03 -7.78 4.67
C SER A 419 -7.14 -8.24 3.51
N TYR A 420 -5.95 -8.73 3.81
CA TYR A 420 -5.07 -9.37 2.84
C TYR A 420 -5.08 -10.88 3.06
N GLN A 421 -5.73 -11.63 2.18
CA GLN A 421 -6.06 -13.03 2.42
C GLN A 421 -5.80 -13.92 1.19
N SER A 422 -5.72 -15.24 1.42
CA SER A 422 -5.67 -16.20 0.32
C SER A 422 -6.99 -16.25 -0.46
N SER A 423 -6.94 -16.68 -1.72
CA SER A 423 -8.15 -16.87 -2.54
C SER A 423 -9.17 -17.82 -1.87
N SER A 424 -8.67 -18.79 -1.12
CA SER A 424 -9.52 -19.73 -0.37
C SER A 424 -10.26 -19.02 0.77
N TRP A 425 -9.59 -18.15 1.51
CA TRP A 425 -10.24 -17.37 2.57
C TRP A 425 -11.41 -16.55 2.01
N TRP A 426 -11.18 -15.84 0.91
CA TRP A 426 -12.22 -15.04 0.27
C TRP A 426 -13.44 -15.87 -0.12
N PHE A 427 -13.25 -17.04 -0.71
CA PHE A 427 -14.37 -17.94 -1.05
C PHE A 427 -15.11 -18.50 0.17
N HIS A 428 -14.40 -18.72 1.30
CA HIS A 428 -15.04 -19.29 2.50
C HIS A 428 -15.66 -18.23 3.42
N ASN A 429 -15.39 -16.95 3.20
CA ASN A 429 -15.91 -15.87 4.01
C ASN A 429 -16.84 -14.93 3.22
N LEU A 430 -17.55 -15.46 2.20
CA LEU A 430 -18.51 -14.68 1.42
C LEU A 430 -19.67 -14.13 2.26
N ASP A 431 -19.93 -14.71 3.42
CA ASP A 431 -20.95 -14.30 4.39
C ASP A 431 -20.42 -13.33 5.48
N HIS A 432 -19.18 -12.86 5.37
CA HIS A 432 -18.51 -12.02 6.37
C HIS A 432 -19.36 -10.83 6.82
N TYR A 433 -20.01 -10.12 5.89
CA TYR A 433 -20.83 -8.95 6.17
C TYR A 433 -22.32 -9.25 6.37
N ASP A 434 -22.78 -10.50 6.28
CA ASP A 434 -24.21 -10.85 6.35
C ASP A 434 -24.84 -10.51 7.72
N THR A 435 -24.04 -10.56 8.78
CA THR A 435 -24.47 -10.30 10.17
C THR A 435 -24.02 -8.95 10.73
N THR A 436 -23.36 -8.12 9.93
CA THR A 436 -22.93 -6.77 10.35
C THR A 436 -24.13 -5.94 10.80
N ASP A 437 -23.97 -5.20 11.90
CA ASP A 437 -25.00 -4.30 12.41
C ASP A 437 -25.28 -3.17 11.41
N ARG A 438 -26.54 -3.02 10.98
CA ARG A 438 -26.95 -2.02 10.00
C ARG A 438 -27.24 -0.65 10.60
N GLU A 439 -27.39 -0.55 11.93
CA GLU A 439 -27.65 0.70 12.63
C GLU A 439 -26.35 1.34 13.17
N GLY A 440 -25.26 0.58 13.21
CA GLY A 440 -23.95 1.02 13.66
C GLY A 440 -23.11 1.72 12.57
N PRO A 441 -21.79 1.89 12.83
CA PRO A 441 -20.84 2.38 11.84
C PRO A 441 -20.90 1.56 10.55
N LYS A 442 -20.70 2.22 9.41
CA LYS A 442 -20.61 1.56 8.11
C LYS A 442 -19.20 1.05 7.86
N VAL A 443 -19.07 0.08 6.97
CA VAL A 443 -17.79 -0.51 6.58
C VAL A 443 -17.24 0.20 5.36
N TYR A 444 -16.01 0.62 5.47
CA TYR A 444 -15.08 0.86 4.38
C TYR A 444 -14.04 -0.26 4.38
N LEU A 445 -14.04 -1.15 3.39
CA LEU A 445 -12.96 -2.12 3.20
C LEU A 445 -11.82 -1.41 2.45
N GLY A 446 -10.96 -0.72 3.21
CA GLY A 446 -10.05 0.29 2.69
C GLY A 446 -8.75 -0.25 2.12
N GLU A 447 -8.34 -1.43 2.59
CA GLU A 447 -7.23 -2.14 2.00
C GLU A 447 -7.57 -3.62 1.90
N TYR A 448 -7.59 -4.16 0.68
CA TYR A 448 -7.79 -5.59 0.51
C TYR A 448 -7.16 -6.11 -0.77
N GLY A 449 -6.81 -7.38 -0.76
CA GLY A 449 -6.34 -8.10 -1.93
C GLY A 449 -6.23 -9.59 -1.64
N SER A 450 -6.37 -10.40 -2.68
CA SER A 450 -6.09 -11.83 -2.61
C SER A 450 -4.61 -12.07 -2.90
N TRP A 451 -3.88 -12.73 -1.95
CA TRP A 451 -2.45 -13.02 -2.11
C TRP A 451 -2.15 -13.68 -3.47
N ASN A 452 -1.43 -12.99 -4.34
CA ASN A 452 -1.05 -13.39 -5.67
C ASN A 452 -1.88 -12.72 -6.79
N THR A 453 -1.44 -12.86 -8.06
CA THR A 453 -2.05 -12.21 -9.24
C THR A 453 -2.64 -13.21 -10.25
N GLN A 454 -2.94 -14.44 -9.80
CA GLN A 454 -3.50 -15.49 -10.66
C GLN A 454 -5.02 -15.28 -10.91
N LEU A 455 -5.55 -15.93 -11.94
CA LEU A 455 -6.99 -15.87 -12.24
C LEU A 455 -7.87 -16.25 -11.04
N ILE A 456 -7.47 -17.24 -10.25
CA ILE A 456 -8.24 -17.67 -9.06
C ILE A 456 -8.34 -16.57 -8.00
N ASN A 457 -7.34 -15.69 -7.90
CA ASN A 457 -7.36 -14.55 -7.00
C ASN A 457 -8.41 -13.53 -7.47
N GLY A 458 -8.37 -13.12 -8.74
CA GLY A 458 -9.41 -12.24 -9.29
C GLY A 458 -10.82 -12.83 -9.20
N LEU A 459 -11.00 -14.15 -9.37
CA LEU A 459 -12.30 -14.80 -9.21
C LEU A 459 -12.79 -14.79 -7.76
N SER A 460 -11.89 -14.96 -6.78
CA SER A 460 -12.26 -14.90 -5.36
C SER A 460 -12.63 -13.49 -4.93
N GLU A 461 -11.91 -12.49 -5.40
CA GLU A 461 -12.23 -11.07 -5.21
C GLU A 461 -13.58 -10.73 -5.84
N ALA A 462 -13.83 -11.13 -7.09
CA ALA A 462 -15.11 -10.92 -7.77
C ALA A 462 -16.28 -11.51 -6.99
N ALA A 463 -16.14 -12.73 -6.45
CA ALA A 463 -17.18 -13.36 -5.65
C ALA A 463 -17.48 -12.57 -4.37
N PHE A 464 -16.43 -12.07 -3.70
CA PHE A 464 -16.56 -11.25 -2.48
C PHE A 464 -17.13 -9.86 -2.78
N MET A 465 -16.74 -9.23 -3.89
CA MET A 465 -17.27 -7.93 -4.34
C MET A 465 -18.78 -8.02 -4.60
N GLY A 466 -19.27 -9.10 -5.21
CA GLY A 466 -20.70 -9.34 -5.34
C GLY A 466 -21.44 -9.48 -3.99
N ARG A 467 -20.75 -9.97 -2.95
CA ARG A 467 -21.30 -10.02 -1.59
C ARG A 467 -21.28 -8.66 -0.90
N MET A 468 -20.30 -7.79 -1.20
CA MET A 468 -20.32 -6.40 -0.74
C MET A 468 -21.54 -5.65 -1.31
N GLU A 469 -21.84 -5.80 -2.60
CA GLU A 469 -23.08 -5.23 -3.18
C GLU A 469 -24.36 -5.74 -2.52
N LEU A 470 -24.43 -7.05 -2.21
CA LEU A 470 -25.55 -7.64 -1.48
C LEU A 470 -25.67 -7.11 -0.04
N ASN A 471 -24.60 -6.57 0.53
CA ASN A 471 -24.51 -5.96 1.84
C ASN A 471 -24.30 -4.43 1.77
N GLY A 472 -24.75 -3.77 0.69
CA GLY A 472 -24.54 -2.35 0.42
C GLY A 472 -25.16 -1.38 1.44
N ASP A 473 -26.03 -1.88 2.33
CA ASP A 473 -26.55 -1.16 3.49
C ASP A 473 -25.58 -1.15 4.69
N ALA A 474 -24.55 -2.00 4.67
CA ALA A 474 -23.47 -2.07 5.66
C ALA A 474 -22.12 -1.65 5.05
N VAL A 475 -21.76 -2.21 3.88
CA VAL A 475 -20.49 -1.90 3.20
C VAL A 475 -20.72 -0.76 2.22
N VAL A 476 -20.16 0.40 2.51
CA VAL A 476 -20.43 1.62 1.74
C VAL A 476 -19.28 2.06 0.85
N MET A 477 -18.06 1.61 1.14
CA MET A 477 -16.83 1.93 0.40
C MET A 477 -15.91 0.74 0.37
N SER A 478 -15.11 0.62 -0.69
CA SER A 478 -14.01 -0.34 -0.77
C SER A 478 -12.93 0.11 -1.76
N SER A 479 -11.67 -0.23 -1.50
CA SER A 479 -10.54 0.04 -2.38
C SER A 479 -9.50 -1.06 -2.31
N TYR A 480 -9.08 -1.55 -3.48
CA TYR A 480 -8.00 -2.53 -3.59
C TYR A 480 -6.65 -1.90 -3.21
N ALA A 481 -5.78 -2.66 -2.57
CA ALA A 481 -4.48 -2.17 -2.11
C ALA A 481 -3.37 -3.24 -2.26
N PRO A 482 -2.11 -2.80 -2.47
CA PRO A 482 -1.69 -1.48 -2.96
C PRO A 482 -2.07 -1.23 -4.41
N LEU A 483 -2.02 0.05 -4.84
CA LEU A 483 -2.46 0.46 -6.17
C LEU A 483 -1.40 0.22 -7.24
N PHE A 484 -0.16 0.66 -6.98
CA PHE A 484 0.93 0.66 -7.95
C PHE A 484 2.17 -0.05 -7.45
N ALA A 485 2.88 -0.74 -8.37
CA ALA A 485 4.23 -1.22 -8.13
C ALA A 485 5.10 -1.09 -9.37
N LYS A 486 6.26 -0.43 -9.23
CA LYS A 486 7.29 -0.41 -10.26
C LYS A 486 7.97 -1.78 -10.34
N ASN A 487 8.08 -2.34 -11.55
CA ASN A 487 8.76 -3.61 -11.79
C ASN A 487 10.21 -3.54 -11.27
N GLY A 488 10.62 -4.55 -10.50
CA GLY A 488 11.93 -4.59 -9.86
C GLY A 488 12.01 -3.91 -8.48
N HIS A 489 11.00 -3.15 -8.05
CA HIS A 489 10.99 -2.35 -6.81
C HIS A 489 9.78 -2.67 -5.90
N HIS A 490 9.31 -3.89 -5.94
CA HIS A 490 8.13 -4.30 -5.16
C HIS A 490 8.45 -4.35 -3.66
N SER A 491 7.72 -3.60 -2.85
CA SER A 491 7.71 -3.70 -1.37
C SER A 491 6.55 -4.54 -0.86
N TRP A 492 5.55 -4.82 -1.73
CA TRP A 492 4.37 -5.60 -1.42
C TRP A 492 3.97 -6.49 -2.61
N ASN A 493 3.09 -7.47 -2.39
CA ASN A 493 2.46 -8.32 -3.41
C ASN A 493 1.17 -8.94 -2.82
N PRO A 494 -0.01 -8.82 -3.49
CA PRO A 494 -0.20 -8.30 -4.86
C PRO A 494 -0.32 -6.78 -4.91
N ASP A 495 -0.19 -6.23 -6.14
CA ASP A 495 -0.49 -4.84 -6.47
C ASP A 495 -1.51 -4.81 -7.64
N LEU A 496 -2.25 -3.70 -7.79
CA LEU A 496 -3.32 -3.62 -8.79
C LEU A 496 -2.80 -3.24 -10.18
N ILE A 497 -1.78 -2.38 -10.26
CA ILE A 497 -1.18 -1.88 -11.50
C ILE A 497 0.34 -1.99 -11.38
N TYR A 498 0.93 -2.90 -12.14
CA TYR A 498 2.37 -2.95 -12.29
C TYR A 498 2.80 -2.08 -13.47
N PHE A 499 3.98 -1.50 -13.40
CA PHE A 499 4.50 -0.63 -14.45
C PHE A 499 6.04 -0.64 -14.52
N ASP A 500 6.55 -0.23 -15.66
CA ASP A 500 7.94 0.16 -15.87
C ASP A 500 7.98 1.55 -16.56
N ASN A 501 9.11 1.95 -17.07
CA ASN A 501 9.25 3.24 -17.74
C ASN A 501 8.54 3.31 -19.10
N GLU A 502 8.14 2.16 -19.66
CA GLU A 502 7.57 2.06 -21.00
C GLU A 502 6.05 1.89 -21.02
N ARG A 503 5.48 1.14 -20.04
CA ARG A 503 4.09 0.69 -20.06
C ARG A 503 3.58 0.22 -18.71
N THR A 504 2.27 0.00 -18.65
CA THR A 504 1.56 -0.62 -17.54
C THR A 504 1.27 -2.10 -17.80
N TYR A 505 1.17 -2.89 -16.74
CA TYR A 505 0.77 -4.31 -16.74
C TYR A 505 -0.39 -4.49 -15.77
N LEU A 506 -1.51 -4.96 -16.28
CA LEU A 506 -2.79 -5.00 -15.58
C LEU A 506 -3.16 -6.45 -15.25
N PRO A 507 -3.07 -6.89 -13.98
CA PRO A 507 -3.44 -8.25 -13.56
C PRO A 507 -4.94 -8.50 -13.59
N TYR A 508 -5.37 -9.74 -13.33
CA TYR A 508 -6.80 -10.10 -13.31
C TYR A 508 -7.61 -9.28 -12.31
N SER A 509 -7.04 -8.95 -11.16
CA SER A 509 -7.70 -8.11 -10.15
C SER A 509 -8.07 -6.73 -10.68
N TYR A 510 -7.19 -6.10 -11.50
CA TYR A 510 -7.52 -4.82 -12.14
C TYR A 510 -8.80 -4.89 -13.00
N TRP A 511 -8.89 -5.92 -13.83
CA TRP A 511 -10.06 -6.10 -14.71
C TRP A 511 -11.32 -6.43 -13.92
N VAL A 512 -11.21 -7.13 -12.80
CA VAL A 512 -12.34 -7.37 -11.88
C VAL A 512 -12.79 -6.05 -11.26
N GLN A 513 -11.88 -5.24 -10.70
CA GLN A 513 -12.20 -3.92 -10.14
C GLN A 513 -12.88 -3.03 -11.20
N GLN A 514 -12.34 -2.97 -12.41
CA GLN A 514 -12.89 -2.19 -13.51
C GLN A 514 -14.32 -2.64 -13.88
N MET A 515 -14.55 -3.95 -14.00
CA MET A 515 -15.88 -4.48 -14.31
C MET A 515 -16.94 -4.04 -13.28
N TYR A 516 -16.62 -4.13 -11.99
CA TYR A 516 -17.55 -3.70 -10.94
C TYR A 516 -17.74 -2.18 -10.93
N ALA A 517 -16.67 -1.40 -11.01
CA ALA A 517 -16.75 0.06 -10.96
C ALA A 517 -17.46 0.68 -12.17
N THR A 518 -17.36 0.05 -13.35
CA THR A 518 -17.98 0.55 -14.61
C THR A 518 -19.40 0.01 -14.86
N THR A 519 -19.82 -1.07 -14.16
CA THR A 519 -21.15 -1.66 -14.30
C THR A 519 -21.99 -1.46 -13.04
N THR A 520 -21.93 -0.28 -12.45
CA THR A 520 -22.62 0.06 -11.20
C THR A 520 -24.13 -0.12 -11.30
N SER A 521 -24.73 -0.64 -10.22
CA SER A 521 -26.17 -0.81 -10.05
C SER A 521 -26.63 -0.08 -8.78
N ASP A 522 -27.87 0.34 -8.75
CA ASP A 522 -28.44 1.05 -7.58
C ASP A 522 -28.91 0.09 -6.49
N THR A 523 -29.21 -1.16 -6.87
CA THR A 523 -29.81 -2.14 -5.96
C THR A 523 -29.28 -3.54 -6.21
N ALA A 524 -29.09 -4.29 -5.13
CA ALA A 524 -28.77 -5.72 -5.14
C ALA A 524 -30.02 -6.56 -4.79
N TRP A 525 -30.20 -7.64 -5.53
CA TRP A 525 -31.34 -8.55 -5.38
C TRP A 525 -30.86 -9.92 -4.90
N PRO A 526 -31.29 -10.40 -3.72
CA PRO A 526 -30.97 -11.75 -3.29
C PRO A 526 -31.47 -12.79 -4.26
N VAL A 527 -30.67 -13.84 -4.47
CA VAL A 527 -31.03 -14.98 -5.31
C VAL A 527 -31.27 -16.20 -4.42
N ALA A 528 -32.46 -16.77 -4.50
CA ALA A 528 -32.73 -18.07 -3.89
C ALA A 528 -32.26 -19.17 -4.84
N VAL A 529 -31.44 -20.09 -4.32
CA VAL A 529 -30.85 -21.19 -5.08
C VAL A 529 -31.44 -22.51 -4.60
N GLU A 530 -32.09 -23.25 -5.52
CA GLU A 530 -32.60 -24.58 -5.27
C GLU A 530 -31.75 -25.62 -5.98
N GLY A 531 -31.48 -26.73 -5.30
CA GLY A 531 -30.64 -27.82 -5.80
C GLY A 531 -29.53 -28.21 -4.84
N LYS A 532 -28.71 -29.19 -5.23
CA LYS A 532 -27.56 -29.61 -4.42
C LYS A 532 -26.43 -28.60 -4.63
N THR A 533 -26.22 -27.71 -3.66
CA THR A 533 -25.27 -26.59 -3.71
C THR A 533 -23.93 -26.89 -3.06
N THR A 534 -23.81 -28.01 -2.34
CA THR A 534 -22.58 -28.35 -1.60
C THR A 534 -22.02 -29.71 -2.00
N LEU A 535 -20.71 -29.84 -2.05
CA LEU A 535 -19.98 -31.08 -2.16
C LEU A 535 -19.19 -31.29 -0.86
N ARG A 536 -19.19 -32.55 -0.39
CA ARG A 536 -18.28 -32.93 0.68
C ARG A 536 -17.01 -33.53 0.07
N ARG A 537 -15.85 -33.02 0.47
CA ARG A 537 -14.55 -33.57 0.09
C ARG A 537 -14.29 -34.84 0.90
N GLU A 538 -13.75 -35.88 0.25
CA GLU A 538 -13.23 -37.03 0.96
C GLU A 538 -11.77 -36.77 1.30
N LEU A 539 -11.45 -36.60 2.59
CA LEU A 539 -10.10 -36.45 3.10
C LEU A 539 -9.50 -37.81 3.45
N PRO A 540 -8.20 -38.04 3.22
CA PRO A 540 -7.56 -39.30 3.63
C PRO A 540 -7.46 -39.38 5.17
N PRO A 541 -7.59 -40.56 5.76
CA PRO A 541 -7.49 -40.74 7.21
C PRO A 541 -6.01 -40.85 7.68
N THR A 542 -5.16 -39.92 7.21
CA THR A 542 -3.71 -39.98 7.48
C THR A 542 -3.33 -38.95 8.55
N VAL A 543 -2.48 -39.37 9.49
CA VAL A 543 -1.91 -38.52 10.53
C VAL A 543 -0.39 -38.55 10.42
N GLY A 544 0.16 -37.47 9.92
CA GLY A 544 1.58 -37.14 10.03
C GLY A 544 1.71 -35.81 10.78
N LEU A 545 2.91 -35.50 11.27
CA LEU A 545 3.20 -34.23 11.96
C LEU A 545 4.47 -33.62 11.41
N ARG A 546 4.45 -32.26 11.26
CA ARG A 546 5.58 -31.46 10.82
C ARG A 546 5.58 -30.12 11.54
N LEU A 547 6.72 -29.69 12.04
CA LEU A 547 6.93 -28.35 12.61
C LEU A 547 7.45 -27.41 11.53
N GLU A 548 6.88 -26.23 11.47
CA GLU A 548 7.25 -25.15 10.54
C GLU A 548 7.18 -23.79 11.24
N GLY A 549 7.51 -22.73 10.52
CA GLY A 549 7.42 -21.35 10.99
C GLY A 549 8.76 -20.74 11.34
N ALA A 550 8.74 -19.46 11.71
CA ALA A 550 9.94 -18.69 12.08
C ALA A 550 9.98 -18.49 13.60
N ALA A 551 10.11 -19.59 14.35
CA ALA A 551 10.13 -19.60 15.80
C ALA A 551 11.25 -20.45 16.35
N HIS A 552 11.66 -20.16 17.62
CA HIS A 552 12.50 -21.04 18.43
C HIS A 552 11.67 -21.53 19.61
N ALA A 553 11.53 -22.85 19.73
CA ALA A 553 10.71 -23.46 20.78
C ALA A 553 11.20 -24.87 21.11
N ASP A 554 11.03 -25.29 22.39
CA ASP A 554 11.15 -26.67 22.80
C ASP A 554 9.76 -27.32 22.81
N ILE A 555 9.64 -28.49 22.23
CA ILE A 555 8.42 -29.30 22.23
C ILE A 555 8.71 -30.56 23.04
N THR A 556 8.04 -30.72 24.18
CA THR A 556 8.21 -31.83 25.12
C THR A 556 6.86 -32.45 25.44
N ASN A 557 6.87 -33.62 26.05
CA ASN A 557 5.65 -34.41 26.33
C ASN A 557 4.77 -34.57 25.09
N PHE A 558 5.43 -34.79 23.95
CA PHE A 558 4.81 -34.77 22.64
C PHE A 558 4.22 -36.15 22.31
N SER A 559 2.91 -36.24 22.16
CA SER A 559 2.21 -37.50 21.90
C SER A 559 0.98 -37.34 21.02
N VAL A 560 0.54 -38.46 20.43
CA VAL A 560 -0.69 -38.52 19.64
C VAL A 560 -1.52 -39.75 20.13
N ASP A 561 -2.78 -39.47 20.48
CA ASP A 561 -3.81 -40.45 20.77
C ASP A 561 -4.77 -40.58 19.59
N THR A 562 -5.02 -41.76 19.08
CA THR A 562 -5.95 -42.00 17.97
C THR A 562 -7.30 -42.54 18.43
N ALA A 563 -8.34 -42.37 17.63
CA ALA A 563 -9.69 -42.83 17.95
C ALA A 563 -9.81 -44.35 18.10
N ASP A 564 -8.93 -45.11 17.47
CA ASP A 564 -8.84 -46.57 17.60
C ASP A 564 -8.04 -47.03 18.84
N GLY A 565 -7.63 -46.10 19.71
CA GLY A 565 -7.00 -46.37 20.99
C GLY A 565 -5.47 -46.54 20.94
N ARG A 566 -4.80 -46.22 19.86
CA ARG A 566 -3.34 -46.18 19.80
C ARG A 566 -2.83 -44.91 20.50
N HIS A 567 -1.78 -45.07 21.31
CA HIS A 567 -1.00 -44.01 21.90
C HIS A 567 0.41 -44.04 21.32
N VAL A 568 0.91 -42.90 20.84
CA VAL A 568 2.26 -42.76 20.26
C VAL A 568 2.97 -41.63 20.93
N ASP A 569 4.02 -41.93 21.69
CA ASP A 569 4.96 -40.93 22.19
C ASP A 569 5.93 -40.52 21.06
N LEU A 570 6.20 -39.25 20.95
CA LEU A 570 7.17 -38.67 20.04
C LEU A 570 8.38 -38.14 20.83
N GLU A 571 9.54 -38.11 20.19
CA GLU A 571 10.75 -37.57 20.83
C GLU A 571 10.61 -36.07 21.10
N ASP A 572 11.04 -35.64 22.28
CA ASP A 572 11.20 -34.25 22.60
C ASP A 572 12.18 -33.59 21.62
N CYS A 573 11.88 -32.36 21.16
CA CYS A 573 12.70 -31.72 20.17
C CYS A 573 12.83 -30.21 20.39
N HIS A 574 13.92 -29.64 19.88
CA HIS A 574 14.12 -28.20 19.76
C HIS A 574 13.90 -27.77 18.31
N TYR A 575 12.94 -26.87 18.09
CA TYR A 575 12.70 -26.26 16.79
C TYR A 575 13.39 -24.89 16.70
N ALA A 576 14.29 -24.72 15.73
CA ALA A 576 15.13 -23.53 15.57
C ALA A 576 14.77 -22.65 14.35
N GLY A 577 13.59 -22.86 13.73
CA GLY A 577 13.11 -22.01 12.63
C GLY A 577 13.86 -22.16 11.30
N ASN A 578 14.67 -23.20 11.12
CA ASN A 578 15.54 -23.39 9.94
C ASN A 578 14.92 -24.27 8.84
N GLY A 579 13.62 -24.21 8.68
CA GLY A 579 12.86 -25.00 7.71
C GLY A 579 12.03 -26.11 8.36
N PRO A 580 11.25 -26.85 7.57
CA PRO A 580 10.34 -27.86 8.07
C PRO A 580 11.07 -28.99 8.81
N MET A 581 10.54 -29.41 9.96
CA MET A 581 11.02 -30.54 10.75
C MET A 581 9.92 -31.59 10.81
N ASN A 582 10.09 -32.71 10.09
CA ASN A 582 9.15 -33.82 10.10
C ASN A 582 9.36 -34.72 11.31
N THR A 583 8.26 -35.25 11.85
CA THR A 583 8.29 -36.35 12.81
C THR A 583 8.24 -37.69 12.07
N SER A 584 8.50 -38.77 12.77
CA SER A 584 8.37 -40.14 12.22
C SER A 584 6.94 -40.66 12.19
N LEU A 585 5.97 -39.86 12.64
CA LEU A 585 4.56 -40.27 12.72
C LEU A 585 3.94 -40.38 11.34
N ASN A 586 3.39 -41.52 11.01
CA ASN A 586 2.62 -41.78 9.79
C ASN A 586 1.64 -42.94 10.06
N ILE A 587 0.44 -42.61 10.49
CA ILE A 587 -0.62 -43.57 10.83
C ILE A 587 -1.95 -43.18 10.22
N ASP A 588 -2.85 -44.13 10.04
CA ASP A 588 -4.22 -43.85 9.58
C ASP A 588 -5.16 -43.75 10.78
N SER A 589 -5.93 -42.68 10.86
CA SER A 589 -7.00 -42.50 11.86
C SER A 589 -8.00 -41.41 11.40
N ASP A 590 -9.28 -41.65 11.59
CA ASP A 590 -10.34 -40.67 11.28
C ASP A 590 -10.43 -39.54 12.31
N ALA A 591 -9.91 -39.77 13.54
CA ALA A 591 -9.85 -38.76 14.59
C ALA A 591 -8.64 -39.02 15.51
N TYR A 592 -8.04 -37.94 16.00
CA TYR A 592 -6.85 -38.01 16.85
C TYR A 592 -6.75 -36.79 17.77
N THR A 593 -5.97 -36.95 18.83
CA THR A 593 -5.62 -35.86 19.75
C THR A 593 -4.10 -35.73 19.81
N ILE A 594 -3.59 -34.52 19.61
CA ILE A 594 -2.18 -34.19 19.77
C ILE A 594 -2.02 -33.51 21.13
N ASN A 595 -1.06 -33.97 21.93
CA ASN A 595 -0.67 -33.34 23.19
C ASN A 595 0.80 -32.90 23.09
N ALA A 596 1.12 -31.72 23.61
CA ALA A 596 2.49 -31.21 23.69
C ALA A 596 2.63 -30.17 24.80
N THR A 597 3.85 -30.05 25.33
CA THR A 597 4.27 -28.88 26.09
C THR A 597 5.18 -28.05 25.21
N ILE A 598 4.81 -26.83 24.90
CA ILE A 598 5.61 -25.94 24.07
C ILE A 598 6.23 -24.87 24.98
N THR A 599 7.56 -24.78 25.00
CA THR A 599 8.30 -23.66 25.62
C THR A 599 8.79 -22.75 24.50
N TYR A 600 8.20 -21.56 24.43
CA TYR A 600 8.44 -20.61 23.35
C TYR A 600 9.53 -19.60 23.72
N TYR A 601 10.52 -19.37 22.85
CA TYR A 601 11.63 -18.47 23.13
C TYR A 601 11.64 -17.21 22.27
N GLN A 602 11.34 -17.35 20.97
CA GLN A 602 11.27 -16.21 20.04
C GLN A 602 10.63 -16.58 18.70
N GLY A 603 10.21 -15.57 17.94
CA GLY A 603 9.72 -15.70 16.57
C GLY A 603 8.41 -14.96 16.35
N ARG A 604 8.46 -13.82 15.65
CA ARG A 604 7.28 -12.96 15.42
C ARG A 604 6.13 -13.68 14.70
N TRP A 605 6.48 -14.61 13.80
CA TRP A 605 5.50 -15.33 12.98
C TRP A 605 5.05 -16.67 13.56
N GLY A 606 5.54 -16.99 14.75
CA GLY A 606 5.12 -18.15 15.52
C GLY A 606 5.64 -19.48 15.01
N LEU A 607 5.33 -20.52 15.82
CA LEU A 607 5.49 -21.93 15.53
C LEU A 607 4.22 -22.45 14.86
N GLN A 608 4.37 -23.26 13.82
CA GLN A 608 3.26 -23.95 13.17
C GLN A 608 3.42 -25.45 13.30
N LEU A 609 2.39 -26.12 13.77
CA LEU A 609 2.27 -27.57 13.75
C LEU A 609 1.35 -27.97 12.59
N VAL A 610 1.94 -28.52 11.55
CA VAL A 610 1.23 -29.08 10.40
C VAL A 610 0.89 -30.54 10.70
N HIS A 611 -0.36 -30.92 10.52
CA HIS A 611 -0.82 -32.26 10.86
C HIS A 611 -1.89 -32.79 9.89
N GLY A 612 -2.07 -34.12 9.86
CA GLY A 612 -2.90 -34.82 8.87
C GLY A 612 -2.06 -35.36 7.71
N ASP A 613 -2.50 -35.23 6.46
CA ASP A 613 -1.74 -35.65 5.27
C ASP A 613 -0.67 -34.60 4.90
N ILE A 614 0.39 -34.58 5.68
CA ILE A 614 1.48 -33.59 5.55
C ILE A 614 2.26 -33.67 4.24
N ASN A 615 2.17 -34.78 3.51
CA ASN A 615 2.82 -34.96 2.19
C ASN A 615 1.87 -34.68 1.03
N GLY A 616 0.59 -34.48 1.31
CA GLY A 616 -0.45 -34.18 0.33
C GLY A 616 -0.80 -32.70 0.26
N LYS A 617 -1.82 -32.40 -0.54
CA LYS A 617 -2.36 -31.03 -0.69
C LYS A 617 -3.43 -30.68 0.35
N ASN A 618 -3.80 -31.63 1.21
CA ASN A 618 -4.91 -31.49 2.18
C ASN A 618 -4.41 -31.86 3.58
N HIS A 619 -4.10 -30.85 4.38
CA HIS A 619 -3.63 -31.00 5.76
C HIS A 619 -4.17 -29.88 6.64
N ASN A 620 -3.84 -29.91 7.90
CA ASN A 620 -4.26 -28.91 8.89
C ASN A 620 -3.04 -28.22 9.48
N ILE A 621 -3.23 -27.00 9.97
CA ILE A 621 -2.19 -26.21 10.64
C ILE A 621 -2.74 -25.67 11.94
N THR A 622 -1.98 -25.83 13.02
CA THR A 622 -2.21 -25.11 14.28
C THR A 622 -1.04 -24.17 14.51
N SER A 623 -1.31 -22.88 14.69
CA SER A 623 -0.28 -21.84 14.88
C SER A 623 -0.22 -21.42 16.35
N PHE A 624 1.00 -21.13 16.83
CA PHE A 624 1.33 -20.66 18.18
C PHE A 624 2.31 -19.50 18.09
N GLY A 625 2.08 -18.44 18.82
CA GLY A 625 2.94 -17.27 18.82
C GLY A 625 2.11 -16.00 18.94
N ARG A 626 2.08 -15.15 17.91
CA ARG A 626 1.26 -13.94 17.90
C ARG A 626 -0.25 -14.23 17.96
N ALA A 627 -0.64 -15.39 17.43
CA ALA A 627 -2.01 -15.87 17.45
C ALA A 627 -2.06 -17.35 17.77
N PHE A 628 -3.13 -17.81 18.40
CA PHE A 628 -3.52 -19.22 18.42
C PHE A 628 -4.58 -19.43 17.35
N GLU A 629 -4.20 -20.10 16.27
CA GLU A 629 -5.08 -20.28 15.12
C GLU A 629 -5.15 -21.76 14.73
N ILE A 630 -6.32 -22.15 14.25
CA ILE A 630 -6.52 -23.41 13.56
C ILE A 630 -6.89 -23.13 12.10
N LYS A 631 -6.12 -23.73 11.19
CA LYS A 631 -6.23 -23.56 9.75
C LYS A 631 -6.38 -24.90 9.07
N VAL A 632 -6.99 -24.91 7.90
CA VAL A 632 -6.96 -26.04 6.99
C VAL A 632 -6.30 -25.65 5.68
N VAL A 633 -5.60 -26.59 5.08
CA VAL A 633 -5.06 -26.47 3.72
C VAL A 633 -5.82 -27.45 2.84
N ARG A 634 -6.42 -26.96 1.77
CA ARG A 634 -7.18 -27.77 0.82
C ARG A 634 -6.75 -27.43 -0.61
N ASP A 635 -6.36 -28.46 -1.34
CA ASP A 635 -5.74 -28.32 -2.66
C ASP A 635 -4.54 -27.35 -2.69
N GLY A 636 -3.82 -27.29 -1.57
CA GLY A 636 -2.63 -26.44 -1.39
C GLY A 636 -2.93 -25.00 -0.96
N THR A 637 -4.19 -24.67 -0.67
CA THR A 637 -4.58 -23.31 -0.22
C THR A 637 -5.02 -23.36 1.25
N ALA A 638 -4.44 -22.48 2.09
CA ALA A 638 -4.75 -22.38 3.50
C ALA A 638 -5.87 -21.37 3.77
N TYR A 639 -6.74 -21.66 4.73
CA TYR A 639 -7.68 -20.70 5.30
C TYR A 639 -7.95 -21.00 6.78
N ASN A 640 -8.26 -19.96 7.54
CA ASN A 640 -8.52 -20.07 8.97
C ASN A 640 -9.91 -20.70 9.21
N LEU A 641 -9.98 -21.62 10.19
CA LEU A 641 -11.25 -22.07 10.75
C LEU A 641 -11.67 -21.20 11.93
N ASP A 642 -10.71 -20.87 12.80
CA ASP A 642 -10.90 -20.03 13.98
C ASP A 642 -9.55 -19.63 14.55
N GLY A 643 -9.51 -18.60 15.40
CA GLY A 643 -8.30 -18.17 16.06
C GLY A 643 -8.56 -17.07 17.09
N THR A 644 -7.61 -16.93 18.01
CA THR A 644 -7.54 -15.85 18.99
C THR A 644 -6.19 -15.19 18.83
N GLU A 645 -6.16 -13.91 18.49
CA GLU A 645 -4.93 -13.13 18.50
C GLU A 645 -4.52 -12.77 19.93
N TRP A 646 -3.21 -12.64 20.13
CA TRP A 646 -2.60 -12.25 21.37
C TRP A 646 -1.95 -10.88 21.22
N SER A 647 -1.96 -10.10 22.29
CA SER A 647 -1.05 -8.97 22.40
C SER A 647 0.40 -9.49 22.43
N MET A 648 1.27 -8.93 21.61
CA MET A 648 2.72 -9.23 21.63
C MET A 648 3.35 -9.03 23.01
N ASP A 649 2.71 -8.26 23.88
CA ASP A 649 3.16 -7.96 25.24
C ASP A 649 2.93 -9.12 26.23
N GLU A 650 2.18 -10.16 25.82
CA GLU A 650 1.83 -11.29 26.67
C GLU A 650 2.70 -12.54 26.40
N VAL A 651 3.50 -12.55 25.33
CA VAL A 651 4.36 -13.68 24.97
C VAL A 651 5.83 -13.33 25.20
N PHE A 652 6.39 -13.84 26.29
CA PHE A 652 7.80 -13.62 26.66
C PHE A 652 8.64 -14.84 26.33
N PRO A 653 9.97 -14.68 26.11
CA PRO A 653 10.88 -15.82 26.02
C PRO A 653 10.77 -16.72 27.25
N GLY A 654 10.52 -18.02 27.03
CA GLY A 654 10.31 -19.00 28.11
C GLY A 654 8.84 -19.19 28.50
N THR A 655 7.88 -18.57 27.80
CA THR A 655 6.45 -18.88 27.96
C THR A 655 6.19 -20.34 27.65
N VAL A 656 5.45 -21.02 28.54
CA VAL A 656 5.15 -22.44 28.43
C VAL A 656 3.65 -22.64 28.25
N TRP A 657 3.27 -23.41 27.23
CA TRP A 657 1.88 -23.77 26.94
C TRP A 657 1.69 -25.28 27.04
N GLN A 658 0.64 -25.73 27.74
CA GLN A 658 0.13 -27.08 27.66
C GLN A 658 -0.88 -27.17 26.54
N VAL A 659 -0.48 -27.77 25.43
CA VAL A 659 -1.26 -27.79 24.19
C VAL A 659 -2.02 -29.09 24.05
N ARG A 660 -3.30 -29.03 23.70
CA ARG A 660 -4.11 -30.17 23.27
C ARG A 660 -4.91 -29.80 22.04
N ILE A 661 -4.73 -30.54 20.94
CA ILE A 661 -5.43 -30.36 19.68
C ILE A 661 -6.31 -31.61 19.46
N GLU A 662 -7.62 -31.42 19.46
CA GLU A 662 -8.58 -32.48 19.11
C GLU A 662 -8.99 -32.32 17.64
N VAL A 663 -8.83 -33.40 16.87
CA VAL A 663 -9.15 -33.46 15.44
C VAL A 663 -10.13 -34.57 15.19
N ALA A 664 -11.23 -34.26 14.50
CA ALA A 664 -12.24 -35.23 14.12
C ALA A 664 -12.58 -35.14 12.62
N ASP A 665 -13.37 -36.09 12.14
CA ASP A 665 -13.86 -36.13 10.75
C ASP A 665 -12.72 -35.98 9.72
N ARG A 666 -11.59 -36.69 9.94
CA ARG A 666 -10.39 -36.62 9.07
C ARG A 666 -9.76 -35.26 8.92
N GLY A 667 -9.97 -34.38 9.88
CA GLY A 667 -9.45 -33.01 9.87
C GLY A 667 -10.46 -31.92 9.49
N GLU A 668 -11.71 -32.27 9.21
CA GLU A 668 -12.77 -31.28 8.96
C GLU A 668 -13.17 -30.51 10.22
N SER A 669 -12.96 -31.10 11.43
CA SER A 669 -13.32 -30.49 12.71
C SER A 669 -12.11 -30.45 13.64
N MET A 670 -11.85 -29.30 14.23
CA MET A 670 -10.73 -29.10 15.16
C MET A 670 -11.12 -28.29 16.38
N LYS A 671 -10.44 -28.58 17.50
CA LYS A 671 -10.47 -27.78 18.72
C LYS A 671 -9.05 -27.67 19.27
N LEU A 672 -8.68 -26.44 19.66
CA LEU A 672 -7.40 -26.14 20.29
C LEU A 672 -7.63 -25.72 21.73
N TYR A 673 -6.91 -26.37 22.64
CA TYR A 673 -6.89 -26.06 24.07
C TYR A 673 -5.47 -25.64 24.45
N ILE A 674 -5.37 -24.53 25.20
CA ILE A 674 -4.13 -24.06 25.83
C ILE A 674 -4.34 -24.00 27.31
N ASP A 675 -3.45 -24.64 28.08
CA ASP A 675 -3.52 -24.75 29.56
C ASP A 675 -4.89 -25.25 30.08
N GLY A 676 -5.56 -26.08 29.26
CA GLY A 676 -6.86 -26.65 29.55
C GLY A 676 -8.06 -25.80 29.12
N GLU A 677 -7.86 -24.58 28.69
CA GLU A 677 -8.92 -23.69 28.17
C GLU A 677 -9.08 -23.85 26.65
N LEU A 678 -10.32 -23.86 26.15
CA LEU A 678 -10.65 -23.90 24.72
C LEU A 678 -10.42 -22.51 24.13
N VAL A 679 -9.41 -22.36 23.24
CA VAL A 679 -9.01 -21.08 22.64
C VAL A 679 -9.44 -20.93 21.18
N ALA A 680 -9.62 -22.05 20.46
CA ALA A 680 -10.15 -22.01 19.10
C ALA A 680 -10.93 -23.29 18.79
N GLN A 681 -12.00 -23.21 18.01
CA GLN A 681 -12.74 -24.36 17.50
C GLN A 681 -13.41 -24.05 16.18
N GLY A 682 -13.39 -24.98 15.24
CA GLY A 682 -14.04 -24.80 13.96
C GLY A 682 -14.36 -26.10 13.24
N VAL A 683 -15.30 -26.01 12.34
CA VAL A 683 -15.67 -27.08 11.41
C VAL A 683 -15.54 -26.54 10.00
N GLU A 684 -14.87 -27.28 9.14
CA GLU A 684 -14.73 -26.88 7.74
C GLU A 684 -16.10 -26.71 7.08
N LYS A 685 -16.32 -25.54 6.46
CA LYS A 685 -17.55 -25.31 5.70
C LYS A 685 -17.52 -26.20 4.45
N PRO A 686 -18.65 -26.82 4.05
CA PRO A 686 -18.73 -27.59 2.81
C PRO A 686 -18.38 -26.70 1.61
N GLU A 687 -17.58 -27.20 0.69
CA GLU A 687 -17.31 -26.49 -0.57
C GLU A 687 -18.57 -26.35 -1.41
N GLU A 688 -18.78 -25.16 -1.98
CA GLU A 688 -19.75 -24.98 -3.05
C GLU A 688 -19.22 -25.65 -4.33
N PRO A 689 -20.01 -26.51 -4.98
CA PRO A 689 -19.55 -27.17 -6.20
C PRO A 689 -19.35 -26.16 -7.34
N ARG A 690 -18.26 -26.30 -8.09
CA ARG A 690 -18.07 -25.63 -9.38
C ARG A 690 -19.11 -26.20 -10.36
N ARG A 691 -20.21 -25.46 -10.61
CA ARG A 691 -21.31 -25.91 -11.46
C ARG A 691 -21.66 -24.87 -12.51
N THR A 692 -22.19 -25.35 -13.65
CA THR A 692 -22.85 -24.49 -14.63
C THR A 692 -24.20 -24.09 -14.06
N VAL A 693 -24.39 -22.80 -13.77
CA VAL A 693 -25.69 -22.24 -13.36
C VAL A 693 -26.42 -21.80 -14.61
N THR A 694 -27.61 -22.36 -14.84
CA THR A 694 -28.54 -21.84 -15.88
C THR A 694 -29.51 -20.88 -15.20
N VAL A 695 -29.37 -19.59 -15.49
CA VAL A 695 -30.30 -18.57 -15.00
C VAL A 695 -31.53 -18.59 -15.93
N ALA A 696 -32.66 -19.04 -15.43
CA ALA A 696 -33.93 -18.89 -16.13
C ALA A 696 -34.50 -17.51 -15.81
N ARG A 697 -34.67 -16.67 -16.84
CA ARG A 697 -35.38 -15.40 -16.72
C ARG A 697 -36.86 -15.67 -16.81
N ASN A 698 -37.58 -15.58 -15.71
CA ASN A 698 -39.05 -15.55 -15.76
C ASN A 698 -39.45 -14.12 -16.12
N ASP A 699 -39.79 -13.90 -17.37
CA ASP A 699 -40.49 -12.72 -17.83
C ASP A 699 -41.95 -12.84 -17.37
N ALA A 700 -42.29 -12.42 -16.15
CA ALA A 700 -43.63 -12.25 -15.64
C ALA A 700 -43.72 -11.00 -14.75
#